data_39834c9804d635b7860e44ac8e4a4b2a
#
_entry.id   39834c9804d635b7860e44ac8e4a4b2a
#
_cell.length_a   1.000
_cell.length_b   1.000
_cell.length_c   1.000
_cell.angle_alpha   90.00
_cell.angle_beta   90.00
_cell.angle_gamma   90.00
#
_symmetry.space_group_name_H-M   'P 1'
#
loop_
_entity.id
_entity.type
_entity.pdbx_description
1 polymer ?
#
loop_
_entity_poly.entity_id
_entity_poly.type
_entity_poly.pdbx_seq_one_letter_code
_entity_poly.pdbx_strand_id
1 'polypeptide(L)'
;MIRTLRKVTRTLLLGLAVLPGALLLTGCDDDGTALGLEWRAPSDLTLPLGFSENADVPMYTKRWHMPPGFAGFPERWNAQVRDYVQTNLEENRATCEASMVQYLTSAPGSTHRYRARMRFLNTWPNLMNLSRRKGQGDYLLFLRENQLPEDLEWHDGMDQPELGSPKAVKGGTLRLALQRSFPSTFRMFGPNSNNAFRRYIYDDIDLPLIRLHPGTGKLIPGSADRWAVSKDGRTVYFHIDEKARFTDGSRLTTRDFVTSLFVRTSPYSVEPFYNDYYMGNFSRIEIYGNQYLAVTLAAARPYAPFYASVPASCTSFFAEFGPDYPTRYLWRVAPTTGGYTVNPYDVIMGRQVSLIRVPDWWAADRKYTRYSCNVDHIVYQFVSEGTKIRELFRLGQLDVFNAREADFWYEGLEMDAAHRGLIQRVHFSNIWPRNCFGFHLNCSQPPFNNKSMRRGFHHALNVQAVLDTVFRGDYTRLGSYFSGFGQYTDESIKALPFEPEKARANFARAGYTEEGPDGILCKPDGTRLQVVLSSRIDPLYTNCMNILREEAARCGLDLRLEQIDDTVLYSRIKSKQYQAAIFSWGFSPPLPDPAPFFDSAYAFKDDGAPMPGTSNITATHSPSLDRAILACKAATTEQEAVAAHHKAQQLIASTLAWVPGWTTSYWRFAQWRWLRWPDEPECRFCPPRYYDPLDSHLYWIDERMKAKTMRARHSDKVFPETDLEIPLPVAPPVAP
;
A
#
# COMPACT_ATOMS: atom_id res chain seq x y z
N MET A 1 38.49 24.98 27.57
CA MET A 1 37.47 24.55 26.60
C MET A 1 36.35 23.70 27.22
N ILE A 2 36.62 22.82 28.17
CA ILE A 2 35.60 21.93 28.81
C ILE A 2 34.69 22.65 29.86
N ARG A 3 35.13 23.78 30.43
CA ARG A 3 34.32 24.59 31.39
C ARG A 3 33.28 25.51 30.69
N THR A 4 33.45 25.85 29.47
CA THR A 4 32.53 26.73 28.71
C THR A 4 31.34 25.95 28.16
N LEU A 5 31.51 24.69 27.81
CA LEU A 5 30.44 23.82 27.33
C LEU A 5 29.42 23.45 28.43
N ARG A 6 29.87 23.34 29.67
CA ARG A 6 28.96 23.07 30.81
C ARG A 6 28.03 24.24 31.17
N LYS A 7 28.41 25.47 30.85
CA LYS A 7 27.56 26.65 31.11
C LYS A 7 26.48 26.81 30.01
N VAL A 8 26.78 26.50 28.77
CA VAL A 8 25.80 26.60 27.67
C VAL A 8 24.73 25.51 27.80
N THR A 9 25.11 24.30 28.21
CA THR A 9 24.14 23.20 28.39
C THR A 9 23.21 23.43 29.60
N ARG A 10 23.69 24.13 30.66
CA ARG A 10 22.84 24.48 31.82
C ARG A 10 21.85 25.62 31.49
N THR A 11 22.22 26.54 30.63
CA THR A 11 21.33 27.65 30.23
C THR A 11 20.27 27.19 29.25
N LEU A 12 20.57 26.24 28.38
CA LEU A 12 19.59 25.61 27.47
C LEU A 12 18.60 24.69 28.21
N LEU A 13 19.05 24.00 29.25
CA LEU A 13 18.17 23.17 30.08
C LEU A 13 17.27 24.01 31.02
N LEU A 14 17.73 25.18 31.46
CA LEU A 14 16.90 26.12 32.22
C LEU A 14 15.90 26.88 31.33
N GLY A 15 16.22 27.14 30.08
CA GLY A 15 15.30 27.75 29.10
C GLY A 15 14.16 26.82 28.65
N LEU A 16 14.38 25.52 28.65
CA LEU A 16 13.35 24.53 28.35
C LEU A 16 12.47 24.16 29.55
N ALA A 17 12.92 24.42 30.78
CA ALA A 17 12.15 24.18 32.00
C ALA A 17 11.17 25.32 32.35
N VAL A 18 11.26 26.46 31.71
CA VAL A 18 10.38 27.60 31.99
C VAL A 18 9.19 27.70 31.00
N LEU A 19 9.23 27.00 29.89
CA LEU A 19 8.13 26.97 28.94
C LEU A 19 6.92 26.07 29.29
N PRO A 20 7.03 25.03 30.12
CA PRO A 20 5.85 24.25 30.50
C PRO A 20 4.94 24.90 31.54
N GLY A 21 5.43 25.92 32.26
CA GLY A 21 4.67 26.55 33.34
C GLY A 21 3.71 27.65 32.91
N ALA A 22 3.83 28.18 31.70
CA ALA A 22 3.02 29.29 31.23
C ALA A 22 1.80 28.88 30.40
N LEU A 23 1.66 27.62 30.08
CA LEU A 23 0.51 27.02 29.39
C LEU A 23 -0.31 26.10 30.31
N LEU A 24 -0.21 26.28 31.61
CA LEU A 24 -1.25 25.81 32.50
C LEU A 24 -2.48 26.69 32.21
N LEU A 25 -3.25 26.31 31.24
CA LEU A 25 -4.64 26.72 31.12
C LEU A 25 -5.29 26.41 32.47
N THR A 26 -5.29 27.44 33.33
CA THR A 26 -6.10 27.42 34.54
C THR A 26 -7.50 27.10 34.13
N GLY A 27 -7.95 25.90 34.43
CA GLY A 27 -9.35 25.58 34.23
C GLY A 27 -9.72 24.26 33.58
N CYS A 28 -8.82 23.29 33.46
CA CYS A 28 -9.25 21.93 33.21
C CYS A 28 -9.46 21.23 34.54
N ASP A 29 -10.67 21.25 35.03
CA ASP A 29 -11.04 20.37 36.11
C ASP A 29 -10.90 18.91 35.70
N ASP A 30 -10.59 18.03 36.64
CA ASP A 30 -10.43 16.61 36.41
C ASP A 30 -11.66 15.96 35.78
N ASP A 31 -12.82 16.60 35.90
CA ASP A 31 -14.08 16.16 35.34
C ASP A 31 -14.34 16.67 33.90
N GLY A 32 -13.52 17.57 33.39
CA GLY A 32 -13.62 18.07 32.01
C GLY A 32 -14.66 19.15 31.77
N THR A 33 -15.25 19.73 32.82
CA THR A 33 -16.30 20.72 32.70
C THR A 33 -15.82 22.08 32.19
N ALA A 34 -14.53 22.38 32.40
CA ALA A 34 -13.91 23.65 31.99
C ALA A 34 -13.95 23.92 30.46
N LEU A 35 -14.23 22.93 29.66
CA LEU A 35 -14.31 23.05 28.20
C LEU A 35 -15.73 22.88 27.66
N GLY A 36 -16.74 22.96 28.53
CA GLY A 36 -18.13 22.78 28.13
C GLY A 36 -18.51 21.31 27.86
N LEU A 37 -17.60 20.37 28.09
CA LEU A 37 -17.86 18.95 28.01
C LEU A 37 -17.94 18.37 29.40
N GLU A 38 -19.09 17.87 29.76
CA GLU A 38 -19.24 17.08 30.96
C GLU A 38 -18.52 15.76 30.81
N TRP A 39 -17.35 15.62 31.45
CA TRP A 39 -16.62 14.37 31.48
C TRP A 39 -17.25 13.43 32.49
N ARG A 40 -17.58 12.23 32.04
CA ARG A 40 -18.09 11.16 32.89
C ARG A 40 -17.03 10.10 33.11
N ALA A 41 -17.23 9.27 34.11
CA ALA A 41 -16.36 8.11 34.33
C ALA A 41 -16.32 7.23 33.07
N PRO A 42 -15.23 6.52 32.81
CA PRO A 42 -15.12 5.67 31.61
C PRO A 42 -16.27 4.68 31.44
N SER A 43 -16.88 4.21 32.53
CA SER A 43 -18.04 3.32 32.50
C SER A 43 -19.30 3.97 31.87
N ASP A 44 -19.35 5.30 31.88
CA ASP A 44 -20.48 6.04 31.32
C ASP A 44 -20.24 6.45 29.86
N LEU A 45 -19.02 6.26 29.40
CA LEU A 45 -18.65 6.60 28.04
C LEU A 45 -19.03 5.51 27.07
N THR A 46 -19.86 5.89 26.16
CA THR A 46 -20.43 5.02 25.17
C THR A 46 -19.64 5.07 23.87
N LEU A 47 -18.33 5.02 24.00
CA LEU A 47 -17.46 4.98 22.82
C LEU A 47 -17.59 3.67 22.07
N PRO A 48 -17.35 3.70 20.76
CA PRO A 48 -17.25 2.49 19.97
C PRO A 48 -16.29 1.47 20.53
N LEU A 49 -15.20 1.92 21.16
CA LEU A 49 -14.20 1.06 21.77
C LEU A 49 -14.65 0.39 23.07
N GLY A 50 -15.69 0.91 23.68
CA GLY A 50 -16.24 0.44 24.97
C GLY A 50 -17.23 -0.70 24.88
N PHE A 51 -17.38 -1.31 23.78
CA PHE A 51 -18.40 -2.25 23.57
C PHE A 51 -18.36 -3.48 24.30
N SER A 52 -17.49 -3.91 24.85
CA SER A 52 -17.62 -5.24 25.32
C SER A 52 -17.09 -5.48 26.71
N GLU A 53 -17.86 -6.24 27.37
CA GLU A 53 -17.50 -7.04 28.51
C GLU A 53 -16.56 -8.20 28.16
N ASN A 54 -16.01 -8.21 26.93
CA ASN A 54 -15.14 -9.29 26.46
C ASN A 54 -13.86 -9.33 27.28
N ALA A 55 -13.60 -10.43 27.92
CA ALA A 55 -12.44 -10.65 28.79
C ALA A 55 -11.09 -10.50 28.07
N ASP A 56 -11.08 -10.71 26.74
CA ASP A 56 -9.87 -10.62 25.90
C ASP A 56 -9.49 -9.19 25.56
N VAL A 57 -10.29 -8.22 26.01
CA VAL A 57 -10.04 -6.81 25.71
C VAL A 57 -9.07 -6.22 26.72
N PRO A 58 -8.13 -5.38 26.28
CA PRO A 58 -7.17 -4.71 27.14
C PRO A 58 -7.83 -3.93 28.28
N MET A 59 -7.07 -3.76 29.34
CA MET A 59 -7.55 -3.18 30.61
C MET A 59 -8.35 -1.88 30.44
N TYR A 60 -7.99 -1.02 29.51
CA TYR A 60 -8.68 0.24 29.32
C TYR A 60 -10.09 0.06 28.75
N THR A 61 -10.33 -0.98 27.96
CA THR A 61 -11.64 -1.30 27.41
C THR A 61 -12.49 -2.14 28.37
N LYS A 62 -11.89 -2.89 29.28
CA LYS A 62 -12.62 -3.62 30.33
C LYS A 62 -13.41 -2.70 31.27
N ARG A 63 -13.03 -1.43 31.32
CA ARG A 63 -13.76 -0.41 32.10
C ARG A 63 -14.95 0.19 31.35
N TRP A 64 -15.11 -0.21 30.12
CA TRP A 64 -16.17 0.27 29.24
C TRP A 64 -17.26 -0.79 29.18
N HIS A 65 -18.25 -0.65 29.99
CA HIS A 65 -19.45 -1.46 29.93
C HIS A 65 -20.67 -0.54 29.78
N MET A 66 -21.68 -1.06 29.15
CA MET A 66 -22.92 -0.33 29.04
C MET A 66 -23.52 -0.09 30.43
N PRO A 67 -23.92 1.14 30.73
CA PRO A 67 -24.69 1.40 31.93
C PRO A 67 -25.93 0.53 32.00
N PRO A 68 -26.33 0.04 33.19
CA PRO A 68 -27.57 -0.71 33.36
C PRO A 68 -28.77 0.05 32.79
N GLY A 69 -29.59 -0.64 32.02
CA GLY A 69 -30.81 -0.04 31.44
C GLY A 69 -30.60 0.83 30.20
N PHE A 70 -29.44 0.79 29.58
CA PHE A 70 -29.11 1.55 28.39
C PHE A 70 -29.61 0.88 27.10
N ALA A 71 -30.92 0.65 27.02
CA ALA A 71 -31.54 0.19 25.78
C ALA A 71 -31.40 1.25 24.69
N GLY A 72 -31.07 0.85 23.46
CA GLY A 72 -30.83 1.78 22.35
C GLY A 72 -29.48 2.54 22.44
N PHE A 73 -28.51 1.94 23.11
CA PHE A 73 -27.19 2.53 23.29
C PHE A 73 -26.53 3.02 22.01
N PRO A 74 -26.44 2.23 20.93
CA PRO A 74 -25.76 2.66 19.72
C PRO A 74 -26.45 3.86 19.05
N GLU A 75 -27.77 3.85 18.99
CA GLU A 75 -28.57 4.92 18.40
C GLU A 75 -28.43 6.22 19.19
N ARG A 76 -28.47 6.09 20.51
CA ARG A 76 -28.30 7.23 21.42
C ARG A 76 -26.91 7.82 21.35
N TRP A 77 -25.90 6.99 21.25
CA TRP A 77 -24.53 7.43 21.07
C TRP A 77 -24.33 8.15 19.74
N ASN A 78 -24.84 7.61 18.64
CA ASN A 78 -24.79 8.24 17.33
C ASN A 78 -25.48 9.62 17.32
N ALA A 79 -26.63 9.74 17.96
CA ALA A 79 -27.32 11.01 18.09
C ALA A 79 -26.52 12.04 18.90
N GLN A 80 -25.94 11.64 20.02
CA GLN A 80 -25.08 12.52 20.84
C GLN A 80 -23.86 13.01 20.08
N VAL A 81 -23.17 12.14 19.34
CA VAL A 81 -22.03 12.53 18.53
C VAL A 81 -22.45 13.50 17.44
N ARG A 82 -23.54 13.20 16.73
CA ARG A 82 -24.03 14.05 15.66
C ARG A 82 -24.42 15.44 16.18
N ASP A 83 -25.20 15.50 17.24
CA ASP A 83 -25.68 16.77 17.80
C ASP A 83 -24.51 17.63 18.30
N TYR A 84 -23.57 17.01 19.01
CA TYR A 84 -22.36 17.67 19.48
C TYR A 84 -21.53 18.25 18.34
N VAL A 85 -21.24 17.42 17.31
CA VAL A 85 -20.43 17.85 16.15
C VAL A 85 -21.12 18.93 15.34
N GLN A 86 -22.43 18.81 15.11
CA GLN A 86 -23.16 19.77 14.26
C GLN A 86 -23.38 21.11 14.94
N THR A 87 -23.55 21.11 16.26
CA THR A 87 -23.89 22.33 17.02
C THR A 87 -22.66 23.12 17.41
N ASN A 88 -21.56 22.45 17.77
CA ASN A 88 -20.40 23.10 18.40
C ASN A 88 -19.08 22.71 17.72
N LEU A 89 -18.96 22.93 16.41
CA LEU A 89 -17.79 22.49 15.63
C LEU A 89 -16.47 23.09 16.12
N GLU A 90 -16.46 24.38 16.43
CA GLU A 90 -15.27 25.07 16.94
C GLU A 90 -14.94 24.67 18.38
N GLU A 91 -15.96 24.47 19.20
CA GLU A 91 -15.83 23.98 20.56
C GLU A 91 -15.30 22.54 20.61
N ASN A 92 -15.76 21.69 19.68
CA ASN A 92 -15.19 20.34 19.50
C ASN A 92 -13.69 20.38 19.23
N ARG A 93 -13.25 21.29 18.35
CA ARG A 93 -11.83 21.45 18.05
C ARG A 93 -11.06 21.88 19.28
N ALA A 94 -11.51 22.93 19.98
CA ALA A 94 -10.86 23.42 21.19
C ALA A 94 -10.77 22.31 22.26
N THR A 95 -11.83 21.52 22.44
CA THR A 95 -11.87 20.40 23.38
C THR A 95 -10.87 19.30 22.99
N CYS A 96 -10.74 19.01 21.70
CA CYS A 96 -9.75 18.04 21.22
C CYS A 96 -8.33 18.52 21.47
N GLU A 97 -8.05 19.79 21.19
CA GLU A 97 -6.74 20.41 21.42
C GLU A 97 -6.37 20.42 22.90
N ALA A 98 -7.29 20.82 23.77
CA ALA A 98 -7.08 20.79 25.21
C ALA A 98 -6.90 19.37 25.77
N SER A 99 -7.68 18.41 25.26
CA SER A 99 -7.51 16.99 25.62
C SER A 99 -6.16 16.45 25.15
N MET A 100 -5.64 16.95 24.03
CA MET A 100 -4.31 16.66 23.53
C MET A 100 -3.22 17.15 24.49
N VAL A 101 -3.30 18.43 24.88
CA VAL A 101 -2.34 19.02 25.82
C VAL A 101 -2.35 18.24 27.14
N GLN A 102 -3.52 17.97 27.69
CA GLN A 102 -3.65 17.18 28.93
C GLN A 102 -3.07 15.75 28.78
N TYR A 103 -3.30 15.11 27.62
CA TYR A 103 -2.72 13.80 27.35
C TYR A 103 -1.18 13.83 27.35
N LEU A 104 -0.59 14.83 26.68
CA LEU A 104 0.87 14.96 26.58
C LEU A 104 1.53 15.30 27.91
N THR A 105 0.88 16.11 28.74
CA THR A 105 1.43 16.58 30.02
C THR A 105 1.20 15.61 31.18
N SER A 106 0.26 14.68 31.06
CA SER A 106 -0.05 13.72 32.10
C SER A 106 0.93 12.55 32.12
N ALA A 107 1.22 12.03 33.31
CA ALA A 107 2.11 10.89 33.50
C ALA A 107 1.58 9.63 32.76
N PRO A 108 2.47 8.85 32.11
CA PRO A 108 2.07 7.59 31.49
C PRO A 108 1.33 6.67 32.47
N GLY A 109 0.22 6.07 32.00
CA GLY A 109 -0.61 5.17 32.82
C GLY A 109 -1.52 5.85 33.84
N SER A 110 -1.46 7.18 33.99
CA SER A 110 -2.32 7.90 34.93
C SER A 110 -3.78 7.93 34.45
N THR A 111 -4.70 8.10 35.42
CA THR A 111 -6.13 8.27 35.11
C THR A 111 -6.38 9.52 34.26
N HIS A 112 -5.64 10.61 34.50
CA HIS A 112 -5.72 11.83 33.70
C HIS A 112 -5.38 11.61 32.25
N ARG A 113 -4.25 10.90 31.98
CA ARG A 113 -3.84 10.57 30.63
C ARG A 113 -4.89 9.69 29.92
N TYR A 114 -5.44 8.73 30.63
CA TYR A 114 -6.50 7.88 30.11
C TYR A 114 -7.76 8.70 29.76
N ARG A 115 -8.23 9.56 30.64
CA ARG A 115 -9.40 10.43 30.43
C ARG A 115 -9.17 11.39 29.25
N ALA A 116 -8.02 12.04 29.19
CA ALA A 116 -7.68 12.93 28.09
C ALA A 116 -7.69 12.23 26.73
N ARG A 117 -7.14 11.01 26.68
CA ARG A 117 -7.19 10.19 25.47
C ARG A 117 -8.62 9.80 25.08
N MET A 118 -9.42 9.40 26.05
CA MET A 118 -10.79 9.02 25.77
C MET A 118 -11.66 10.21 25.31
N ARG A 119 -11.44 11.37 25.89
CA ARG A 119 -12.06 12.61 25.46
C ARG A 119 -11.68 12.97 24.04
N PHE A 120 -10.42 12.84 23.71
CA PHE A 120 -9.90 13.02 22.35
C PHE A 120 -10.60 12.07 21.36
N LEU A 121 -10.63 10.79 21.64
CA LEU A 121 -11.28 9.80 20.76
C LEU A 121 -12.78 10.06 20.57
N ASN A 122 -13.44 10.65 21.57
CA ASN A 122 -14.84 11.01 21.49
C ASN A 122 -15.15 12.25 20.65
N THR A 123 -14.25 13.22 20.63
CA THR A 123 -14.54 14.55 20.12
C THR A 123 -13.76 14.95 18.86
N TRP A 124 -12.93 14.04 18.39
CA TRP A 124 -12.02 14.35 17.29
C TRP A 124 -12.72 14.58 15.92
N PRO A 125 -12.10 15.34 14.99
CA PRO A 125 -12.67 15.65 13.68
C PRO A 125 -13.07 14.46 12.79
N ASN A 126 -12.51 13.26 13.00
CA ASN A 126 -12.99 12.08 12.29
C ASN A 126 -14.43 11.71 12.68
N LEU A 127 -14.80 11.89 13.94
CA LEU A 127 -16.18 11.75 14.37
C LEU A 127 -17.07 12.80 13.70
N MET A 128 -16.59 14.02 13.57
CA MET A 128 -17.30 15.07 12.84
C MET A 128 -17.53 14.68 11.38
N ASN A 129 -16.52 14.10 10.72
CA ASN A 129 -16.66 13.62 9.35
C ASN A 129 -17.63 12.45 9.24
N LEU A 130 -17.61 11.53 10.19
CA LEU A 130 -18.56 10.41 10.26
C LEU A 130 -20.02 10.86 10.44
N SER A 131 -20.24 11.97 11.14
CA SER A 131 -21.58 12.49 11.42
C SER A 131 -22.11 13.48 10.37
N ARG A 132 -21.26 14.02 9.51
CA ARG A 132 -21.59 15.12 8.57
C ARG A 132 -22.54 14.79 7.43
N ARG A 133 -22.88 13.53 7.20
CA ARG A 133 -23.76 13.14 6.09
C ARG A 133 -25.21 13.45 6.38
N LYS A 134 -25.56 14.74 6.35
CA LYS A 134 -26.94 15.17 6.45
C LYS A 134 -27.83 14.50 5.41
N GLY A 135 -28.95 13.93 5.83
CA GLY A 135 -29.93 13.31 4.95
C GLY A 135 -29.66 11.86 4.56
N GLN A 136 -28.53 11.27 4.96
CA GLN A 136 -28.21 9.86 4.69
C GLN A 136 -28.30 8.93 5.91
N GLY A 137 -28.71 9.45 7.06
CA GLY A 137 -28.70 8.74 8.34
C GLY A 137 -27.30 8.70 8.97
N ASP A 138 -27.18 7.95 10.07
CA ASP A 138 -25.90 7.80 10.76
C ASP A 138 -24.93 6.94 9.95
N TYR A 139 -23.69 7.41 9.85
CA TYR A 139 -22.63 6.72 9.11
C TYR A 139 -22.16 5.45 9.84
N LEU A 140 -22.08 5.48 11.17
CA LEU A 140 -21.66 4.37 12.01
C LEU A 140 -22.79 4.02 12.97
N LEU A 141 -23.32 2.80 12.88
CA LEU A 141 -24.39 2.29 13.71
C LEU A 141 -23.92 1.10 14.53
N PHE A 142 -24.39 1.03 15.78
CA PHE A 142 -24.19 -0.09 16.68
C PHE A 142 -25.52 -0.77 16.93
N LEU A 143 -25.64 -2.02 16.53
CA LEU A 143 -26.84 -2.80 16.52
C LEU A 143 -26.65 -4.09 17.33
N ARG A 144 -27.75 -4.71 17.71
CA ARG A 144 -27.70 -6.05 18.33
C ARG A 144 -27.67 -7.12 17.24
N GLU A 145 -27.11 -8.26 17.53
CA GLU A 145 -27.04 -9.39 16.60
C GLU A 145 -28.41 -9.85 16.11
N ASN A 146 -29.43 -9.78 16.96
CA ASN A 146 -30.82 -10.11 16.60
C ASN A 146 -31.50 -9.08 15.66
N GLN A 147 -30.80 -8.01 15.30
CA GLN A 147 -31.27 -7.02 14.31
C GLN A 147 -30.63 -7.29 12.93
N LEU A 148 -29.82 -8.33 12.83
CA LEU A 148 -29.28 -8.77 11.55
C LEU A 148 -30.44 -9.25 10.65
N PRO A 149 -30.48 -8.89 9.35
CA PRO A 149 -31.51 -9.38 8.44
C PRO A 149 -31.53 -10.90 8.37
N GLU A 150 -32.73 -11.49 8.43
CA GLU A 150 -32.94 -12.94 8.45
C GLU A 150 -32.81 -13.57 7.05
N ASP A 151 -32.97 -12.78 5.98
CA ASP A 151 -33.02 -13.23 4.59
C ASP A 151 -31.66 -13.11 3.87
N LEU A 152 -30.55 -13.12 4.61
CA LEU A 152 -29.21 -13.05 4.07
C LEU A 152 -28.78 -14.40 3.48
N GLU A 153 -28.34 -14.38 2.23
CA GLU A 153 -27.73 -15.53 1.57
C GLU A 153 -26.22 -15.49 1.80
N TRP A 154 -25.72 -16.42 2.63
CA TRP A 154 -24.32 -16.48 3.04
C TRP A 154 -23.47 -17.29 2.09
N HIS A 155 -22.33 -16.73 1.71
CA HIS A 155 -21.29 -17.37 0.90
C HIS A 155 -20.03 -17.54 1.76
N ASP A 156 -19.34 -18.66 1.60
CA ASP A 156 -18.10 -18.97 2.32
C ASP A 156 -16.86 -19.13 1.40
N GLY A 157 -17.07 -19.19 0.08
CA GLY A 157 -16.00 -19.31 -0.90
C GLY A 157 -15.13 -20.57 -0.75
N MET A 158 -15.64 -21.61 -0.10
CA MET A 158 -14.89 -22.86 0.17
C MET A 158 -14.85 -23.81 -1.01
N ASP A 159 -15.46 -23.46 -2.14
CA ASP A 159 -15.48 -24.23 -3.39
C ASP A 159 -14.19 -24.08 -4.23
N GLN A 160 -13.35 -23.08 -3.94
CA GLN A 160 -12.15 -22.82 -4.71
C GLN A 160 -11.02 -23.82 -4.41
N PRO A 161 -10.05 -24.02 -5.35
CA PRO A 161 -8.88 -24.87 -5.12
C PRO A 161 -8.08 -24.49 -3.88
N GLU A 162 -7.39 -25.43 -3.30
CA GLU A 162 -6.52 -25.19 -2.15
C GLU A 162 -5.24 -24.45 -2.55
N LEU A 163 -4.70 -23.63 -1.65
CA LEU A 163 -3.44 -22.92 -1.86
C LEU A 163 -2.28 -23.61 -1.16
N GLY A 164 -1.13 -23.66 -1.85
CA GLY A 164 0.08 -24.27 -1.33
C GLY A 164 0.12 -25.79 -1.51
N SER A 165 1.23 -26.40 -1.16
CA SER A 165 1.48 -27.83 -1.38
C SER A 165 1.43 -28.62 -0.07
N PRO A 166 0.76 -29.77 -0.04
CA PRO A 166 0.82 -30.69 1.11
C PRO A 166 2.23 -31.28 1.35
N LYS A 167 3.15 -31.13 0.38
CA LYS A 167 4.57 -31.48 0.54
C LYS A 167 5.36 -30.43 1.34
N ALA A 168 4.78 -29.25 1.56
CA ALA A 168 5.44 -28.19 2.30
C ALA A 168 5.70 -28.62 3.75
N VAL A 169 6.91 -28.38 4.20
CA VAL A 169 7.33 -28.67 5.58
C VAL A 169 7.51 -27.37 6.36
N LYS A 170 7.06 -27.37 7.60
CA LYS A 170 7.28 -26.24 8.50
C LYS A 170 8.71 -26.29 9.06
N GLY A 171 9.37 -25.16 9.12
CA GLY A 171 10.70 -25.02 9.67
C GLY A 171 11.70 -24.29 8.80
N GLY A 172 12.89 -24.02 9.35
CA GLY A 172 13.98 -23.39 8.63
C GLY A 172 13.94 -21.87 8.58
N THR A 173 14.95 -21.33 7.94
CA THR A 173 15.14 -19.86 7.80
C THR A 173 15.35 -19.50 6.34
N LEU A 174 14.57 -18.57 5.84
CA LEU A 174 14.79 -17.91 4.55
C LEU A 174 15.57 -16.61 4.76
N ARG A 175 16.67 -16.44 4.03
CA ARG A 175 17.52 -15.24 4.06
C ARG A 175 17.47 -14.52 2.74
N LEU A 176 17.07 -13.25 2.78
CA LEU A 176 16.89 -12.37 1.62
C LEU A 176 17.72 -11.10 1.80
N ALA A 177 18.12 -10.50 0.70
CA ALA A 177 18.63 -9.13 0.70
C ALA A 177 17.68 -8.21 -0.07
N LEU A 178 17.47 -7.03 0.48
CA LEU A 178 16.74 -5.94 -0.16
C LEU A 178 17.75 -4.86 -0.57
N GLN A 179 17.81 -4.59 -1.88
CA GLN A 179 18.68 -3.53 -2.42
C GLN A 179 18.02 -2.16 -2.19
N ARG A 180 18.03 -1.72 -0.95
CA ARG A 180 17.44 -0.44 -0.52
C ARG A 180 17.93 -0.01 0.85
N SER A 181 17.62 1.23 1.20
CA SER A 181 17.85 1.75 2.56
C SER A 181 16.92 1.08 3.57
N PHE A 182 17.35 1.06 4.83
CA PHE A 182 16.53 0.64 5.96
C PHE A 182 15.28 1.54 6.06
N PRO A 183 14.10 1.00 6.41
CA PRO A 183 12.88 1.79 6.50
C PRO A 183 13.01 2.88 7.57
N SER A 184 12.40 4.02 7.32
CA SER A 184 12.39 5.15 8.27
C SER A 184 11.42 4.97 9.42
N THR A 185 10.53 3.99 9.33
CA THR A 185 9.51 3.70 10.35
C THR A 185 8.91 2.31 10.16
N PHE A 186 8.42 1.73 11.27
CA PHE A 186 7.57 0.54 11.27
C PHE A 186 6.09 0.86 11.50
N ARG A 187 5.72 2.13 11.52
CA ARG A 187 4.30 2.49 11.67
C ARG A 187 3.45 1.90 10.54
N MET A 188 2.27 1.43 10.89
CA MET A 188 1.33 0.88 9.92
C MET A 188 0.77 1.94 8.95
N PHE A 189 0.61 3.19 9.40
CA PHE A 189 0.13 4.32 8.61
C PHE A 189 0.68 5.64 9.15
N GLY A 190 0.47 6.74 8.41
CA GLY A 190 1.00 8.07 8.75
C GLY A 190 2.30 8.42 8.02
N PRO A 191 2.98 9.51 8.38
CA PRO A 191 4.13 10.02 7.65
C PRO A 191 5.22 8.96 7.43
N ASN A 192 5.66 8.78 6.19
CA ASN A 192 6.68 7.82 5.76
C ASN A 192 6.34 6.33 5.99
N SER A 193 5.11 6.00 6.42
CA SER A 193 4.70 4.60 6.60
C SER A 193 4.55 3.86 5.28
N ASN A 194 4.23 4.57 4.19
CA ASN A 194 4.15 3.99 2.85
C ASN A 194 5.55 3.81 2.23
N ASN A 195 6.46 3.22 3.01
CA ASN A 195 7.77 2.80 2.51
C ASN A 195 7.70 1.38 1.94
N ALA A 196 8.68 1.05 1.10
CA ALA A 196 8.66 -0.23 0.39
C ALA A 196 8.84 -1.47 1.29
N PHE A 197 9.23 -1.30 2.56
CA PHE A 197 9.34 -2.40 3.52
C PHE A 197 8.01 -2.70 4.23
N ARG A 198 7.08 -1.75 4.28
CA ARG A 198 5.77 -1.90 4.90
C ARG A 198 5.03 -3.16 4.45
N ARG A 199 5.13 -3.48 3.16
CA ARG A 199 4.45 -4.64 2.58
C ARG A 199 4.84 -5.94 3.28
N TYR A 200 6.12 -6.12 3.62
CA TYR A 200 6.62 -7.36 4.24
C TYR A 200 6.18 -7.55 5.69
N ILE A 201 5.82 -6.47 6.39
CA ILE A 201 5.43 -6.52 7.80
C ILE A 201 3.93 -6.32 8.02
N TYR A 202 3.19 -5.91 6.99
CA TYR A 202 1.74 -5.67 7.07
C TYR A 202 0.98 -6.23 5.88
N ASP A 203 1.19 -5.67 4.68
CA ASP A 203 0.27 -5.87 3.57
C ASP A 203 0.29 -7.31 3.03
N ASP A 204 1.45 -7.99 3.06
CA ASP A 204 1.61 -9.37 2.57
C ASP A 204 1.23 -10.42 3.62
N ILE A 205 1.25 -10.06 4.90
CA ILE A 205 1.03 -11.02 5.98
C ILE A 205 -0.34 -10.89 6.64
N ASP A 206 -0.97 -9.70 6.62
CA ASP A 206 -2.28 -9.49 7.21
C ASP A 206 -3.39 -10.20 6.43
N LEU A 207 -4.37 -10.75 7.13
CA LEU A 207 -5.55 -11.35 6.51
C LEU A 207 -6.72 -10.36 6.54
N PRO A 208 -7.07 -9.74 5.39
CA PRO A 208 -8.28 -8.91 5.30
C PRO A 208 -9.53 -9.77 5.52
N LEU A 209 -10.70 -9.12 5.64
CA LEU A 209 -11.97 -9.83 5.81
C LEU A 209 -12.15 -10.93 4.75
N ILE A 210 -11.96 -10.59 3.48
CA ILE A 210 -11.98 -11.55 2.38
C ILE A 210 -10.83 -11.27 1.41
N ARG A 211 -10.48 -12.27 0.61
CA ARG A 211 -9.40 -12.20 -0.37
C ARG A 211 -9.90 -12.63 -1.75
N LEU A 212 -9.11 -12.37 -2.76
CA LEU A 212 -9.26 -12.99 -4.07
C LEU A 212 -8.40 -14.26 -4.13
N HIS A 213 -8.97 -15.35 -4.62
CA HIS A 213 -8.19 -16.54 -4.93
C HIS A 213 -7.24 -16.23 -6.10
N PRO A 214 -5.92 -16.41 -5.94
CA PRO A 214 -4.96 -15.94 -6.93
C PRO A 214 -5.08 -16.61 -8.31
N GLY A 215 -5.56 -17.84 -8.35
CA GLY A 215 -5.71 -18.57 -9.61
C GLY A 215 -7.06 -18.37 -10.31
N THR A 216 -8.15 -18.23 -9.54
CA THR A 216 -9.51 -18.14 -10.11
C THR A 216 -10.08 -16.73 -10.09
N GLY A 217 -9.48 -15.79 -9.33
CA GLY A 217 -10.01 -14.44 -9.15
C GLY A 217 -11.32 -14.38 -8.35
N LYS A 218 -11.83 -15.52 -7.88
CA LYS A 218 -13.05 -15.56 -7.06
C LYS A 218 -12.76 -15.23 -5.61
N LEU A 219 -13.80 -14.82 -4.88
CA LEU A 219 -13.67 -14.47 -3.46
C LEU A 219 -13.47 -15.71 -2.61
N ILE A 220 -12.56 -15.62 -1.64
CA ILE A 220 -12.28 -16.62 -0.62
C ILE A 220 -12.22 -15.97 0.76
N PRO A 221 -12.46 -16.70 1.85
CA PRO A 221 -12.39 -16.17 3.21
C PRO A 221 -10.97 -15.69 3.58
N GLY A 222 -10.95 -14.66 4.43
CA GLY A 222 -9.77 -14.18 5.12
C GLY A 222 -9.97 -14.24 6.62
N SER A 223 -10.13 -13.10 7.29
CA SER A 223 -10.51 -13.01 8.69
C SER A 223 -12.04 -13.07 8.91
N ALA A 224 -12.85 -12.90 7.85
CA ALA A 224 -14.23 -13.33 7.84
C ALA A 224 -14.34 -14.73 7.23
N ASP A 225 -15.15 -15.60 7.84
CA ASP A 225 -15.38 -16.95 7.36
C ASP A 225 -16.52 -17.05 6.34
N ARG A 226 -17.39 -16.04 6.29
CA ARG A 226 -18.51 -15.93 5.34
C ARG A 226 -18.94 -14.49 5.15
N TRP A 227 -19.62 -14.23 4.06
CA TRP A 227 -20.18 -12.92 3.74
C TRP A 227 -21.53 -13.07 3.03
N ALA A 228 -22.35 -12.03 3.08
CA ALA A 228 -23.59 -11.93 2.34
C ALA A 228 -23.71 -10.55 1.69
N VAL A 229 -24.46 -10.47 0.60
CA VAL A 229 -24.69 -9.20 -0.11
C VAL A 229 -26.18 -8.94 -0.12
N SER A 230 -26.58 -7.71 0.23
CA SER A 230 -27.97 -7.28 0.16
C SER A 230 -28.52 -7.35 -1.27
N LYS A 231 -29.84 -7.48 -1.42
CA LYS A 231 -30.52 -7.58 -2.74
C LYS A 231 -30.25 -6.38 -3.67
N ASP A 232 -29.96 -5.20 -3.11
CA ASP A 232 -29.60 -4.01 -3.89
C ASP A 232 -28.11 -3.97 -4.29
N GLY A 233 -27.32 -4.98 -3.92
CA GLY A 233 -25.90 -5.11 -4.24
C GLY A 233 -24.98 -4.10 -3.52
N ARG A 234 -25.48 -3.34 -2.55
CA ARG A 234 -24.75 -2.24 -1.92
C ARG A 234 -24.23 -2.56 -0.54
N THR A 235 -24.97 -3.31 0.26
CA THR A 235 -24.57 -3.65 1.63
C THR A 235 -23.97 -5.04 1.66
N VAL A 236 -22.78 -5.13 2.22
CA VAL A 236 -22.08 -6.40 2.41
C VAL A 236 -21.94 -6.68 3.89
N TYR A 237 -22.43 -7.83 4.29
CA TYR A 237 -22.36 -8.36 5.65
C TYR A 237 -21.19 -9.33 5.75
N PHE A 238 -20.42 -9.23 6.80
CA PHE A 238 -19.32 -10.12 7.10
C PHE A 238 -19.51 -10.76 8.48
N HIS A 239 -19.26 -12.05 8.58
CA HIS A 239 -19.10 -12.74 9.86
C HIS A 239 -17.62 -12.95 10.13
N ILE A 240 -17.13 -12.39 11.23
CA ILE A 240 -15.71 -12.51 11.64
C ILE A 240 -15.53 -13.92 12.21
N ASP A 241 -14.49 -14.64 11.74
CA ASP A 241 -14.17 -15.97 12.24
C ASP A 241 -13.92 -15.93 13.75
N GLU A 242 -14.65 -16.74 14.51
CA GLU A 242 -14.58 -16.76 15.97
C GLU A 242 -13.18 -17.09 16.52
N LYS A 243 -12.37 -17.81 15.72
CA LYS A 243 -10.98 -18.11 16.08
C LYS A 243 -10.01 -17.00 15.71
N ALA A 244 -10.43 -15.99 14.94
CA ALA A 244 -9.54 -14.93 14.47
C ALA A 244 -8.86 -14.18 15.62
N ARG A 245 -7.53 -14.08 15.54
CA ARG A 245 -6.65 -13.46 16.53
C ARG A 245 -5.61 -12.59 15.85
N PHE A 246 -5.18 -11.58 16.53
CA PHE A 246 -3.97 -10.86 16.18
C PHE A 246 -2.71 -11.62 16.63
N THR A 247 -1.57 -11.20 16.10
CA THR A 247 -0.25 -11.80 16.43
C THR A 247 0.17 -11.61 17.89
N ASP A 248 -0.49 -10.72 18.64
CA ASP A 248 -0.33 -10.54 20.09
C ASP A 248 -1.26 -11.47 20.90
N GLY A 249 -2.04 -12.34 20.24
CA GLY A 249 -3.00 -13.25 20.83
C GLY A 249 -4.37 -12.64 21.15
N SER A 250 -4.55 -11.32 21.00
CA SER A 250 -5.85 -10.69 21.23
C SER A 250 -6.87 -11.10 20.17
N ARG A 251 -8.13 -11.25 20.60
CA ARG A 251 -9.20 -11.66 19.71
C ARG A 251 -9.59 -10.56 18.73
N LEU A 252 -9.75 -10.90 17.45
CA LEU A 252 -10.32 -10.02 16.45
C LEU A 252 -11.83 -9.88 16.66
N THR A 253 -12.32 -8.66 16.72
CA THR A 253 -13.74 -8.33 16.88
C THR A 253 -14.10 -7.11 16.06
N THR A 254 -15.40 -6.82 15.96
CA THR A 254 -15.92 -5.63 15.28
C THR A 254 -15.32 -4.32 15.78
N ARG A 255 -14.86 -4.25 17.04
CA ARG A 255 -14.19 -3.07 17.61
C ARG A 255 -12.91 -2.70 16.90
N ASP A 256 -12.20 -3.68 16.40
CA ASP A 256 -10.90 -3.46 15.73
C ASP A 256 -11.10 -2.78 14.38
N PHE A 257 -12.26 -2.97 13.74
CA PHE A 257 -12.66 -2.23 12.55
C PHE A 257 -13.08 -0.79 12.88
N VAL A 258 -13.82 -0.61 13.97
CA VAL A 258 -14.13 0.74 14.46
C VAL A 258 -12.87 1.48 14.87
N THR A 259 -11.97 0.83 15.61
CA THR A 259 -10.65 1.39 15.94
C THR A 259 -9.90 1.80 14.68
N SER A 260 -9.92 0.97 13.64
CA SER A 260 -9.27 1.28 12.36
C SER A 260 -9.82 2.57 11.75
N LEU A 261 -11.14 2.76 11.73
CA LEU A 261 -11.75 3.99 11.23
C LEU A 261 -11.26 5.22 12.02
N PHE A 262 -11.33 5.16 13.35
CA PHE A 262 -10.91 6.27 14.20
C PHE A 262 -9.44 6.63 14.05
N VAL A 263 -8.57 5.63 14.06
CA VAL A 263 -7.13 5.85 14.00
C VAL A 263 -6.72 6.35 12.62
N ARG A 264 -7.20 5.73 11.54
CA ARG A 264 -6.82 6.09 10.17
C ARG A 264 -7.36 7.44 9.72
N THR A 265 -8.56 7.80 10.14
CA THR A 265 -9.17 9.09 9.81
C THR A 265 -8.76 10.22 10.76
N SER A 266 -8.00 9.93 11.80
CA SER A 266 -7.48 10.92 12.73
C SER A 266 -6.42 11.81 12.05
N PRO A 267 -6.39 13.11 12.35
CA PRO A 267 -5.33 13.98 11.85
C PRO A 267 -3.95 13.67 12.43
N TYR A 268 -3.85 12.93 13.53
CA TYR A 268 -2.54 12.45 14.01
C TYR A 268 -1.93 11.38 13.13
N SER A 269 -2.74 10.72 12.30
CA SER A 269 -2.26 9.85 11.24
C SER A 269 -1.65 10.61 10.08
N VAL A 270 -1.98 11.91 9.93
CA VAL A 270 -1.48 12.80 8.87
C VAL A 270 -1.68 12.21 7.47
N GLU A 271 -2.82 11.56 7.26
CA GLU A 271 -3.18 10.93 5.98
C GLU A 271 -4.62 11.28 5.57
N PRO A 272 -4.82 12.44 4.92
CA PRO A 272 -6.16 12.90 4.48
C PRO A 272 -6.87 11.90 3.56
N PHE A 273 -6.10 11.10 2.81
CA PHE A 273 -6.63 10.07 1.90
C PHE A 273 -7.67 9.16 2.54
N TYR A 274 -7.47 8.74 3.79
CA TYR A 274 -8.40 7.82 4.43
C TYR A 274 -9.76 8.45 4.71
N ASN A 275 -9.80 9.73 5.06
CA ASN A 275 -11.08 10.44 5.22
C ASN A 275 -11.86 10.46 3.91
N ASP A 276 -11.20 10.88 2.82
CA ASP A 276 -11.83 10.94 1.51
C ASP A 276 -12.25 9.55 1.03
N TYR A 277 -11.42 8.55 1.24
CA TYR A 277 -11.70 7.17 0.86
C TYR A 277 -12.93 6.62 1.57
N TYR A 278 -12.97 6.68 2.91
CA TYR A 278 -14.09 6.13 3.67
C TYR A 278 -15.38 6.92 3.44
N MET A 279 -15.30 8.25 3.45
CA MET A 279 -16.48 9.09 3.20
C MET A 279 -16.97 9.01 1.75
N GLY A 280 -16.10 8.79 0.79
CA GLY A 280 -16.43 8.70 -0.63
C GLY A 280 -16.99 7.35 -1.06
N ASN A 281 -16.44 6.26 -0.50
CA ASN A 281 -16.79 4.90 -0.93
C ASN A 281 -17.85 4.22 -0.07
N PHE A 282 -18.02 4.63 1.20
CA PHE A 282 -18.99 4.01 2.10
C PHE A 282 -20.07 5.00 2.51
N SER A 283 -21.32 4.57 2.47
CA SER A 283 -22.44 5.36 2.97
C SER A 283 -22.78 5.03 4.41
N ARG A 284 -22.50 3.81 4.87
CA ARG A 284 -22.81 3.37 6.22
C ARG A 284 -21.95 2.18 6.61
N ILE A 285 -21.64 2.09 7.91
CA ILE A 285 -21.02 0.93 8.54
C ILE A 285 -21.88 0.55 9.74
N GLU A 286 -22.27 -0.71 9.81
CA GLU A 286 -23.13 -1.25 10.86
C GLU A 286 -22.39 -2.35 11.61
N ILE A 287 -22.44 -2.29 12.92
CA ILE A 287 -21.80 -3.21 13.84
C ILE A 287 -22.87 -3.99 14.57
N TYR A 288 -22.90 -5.29 14.40
CA TYR A 288 -23.84 -6.18 15.07
C TYR A 288 -23.09 -7.03 16.09
N GLY A 289 -23.10 -6.60 17.33
CA GLY A 289 -22.34 -7.26 18.40
C GLY A 289 -20.84 -7.28 18.13
N ASN A 290 -20.19 -8.41 18.43
CA ASN A 290 -18.73 -8.56 18.31
C ASN A 290 -18.29 -9.30 17.05
N GLN A 291 -19.23 -9.91 16.30
CA GLN A 291 -18.89 -10.85 15.22
C GLN A 291 -19.38 -10.41 13.85
N TYR A 292 -20.36 -9.53 13.74
CA TYR A 292 -20.91 -9.16 12.45
C TYR A 292 -20.68 -7.70 12.14
N LEU A 293 -20.16 -7.44 10.96
CA LEU A 293 -19.90 -6.12 10.39
C LEU A 293 -20.63 -6.01 9.06
N ALA A 294 -21.40 -4.93 8.87
CA ALA A 294 -21.95 -4.62 7.56
C ALA A 294 -21.41 -3.28 7.05
N VAL A 295 -21.07 -3.24 5.76
CA VAL A 295 -20.56 -2.05 5.07
C VAL A 295 -21.44 -1.78 3.87
N THR A 296 -22.10 -0.61 3.86
CA THR A 296 -22.89 -0.15 2.72
C THR A 296 -22.03 0.74 1.83
N LEU A 297 -21.81 0.32 0.60
CA LEU A 297 -21.10 1.09 -0.42
C LEU A 297 -21.91 2.31 -0.88
N ALA A 298 -21.24 3.34 -1.31
CA ALA A 298 -21.87 4.54 -1.87
C ALA A 298 -22.66 4.23 -3.15
N ALA A 299 -22.23 3.23 -3.93
CA ALA A 299 -22.91 2.71 -5.11
C ALA A 299 -22.71 1.20 -5.20
N ALA A 300 -23.66 0.49 -5.82
CA ALA A 300 -23.47 -0.91 -6.19
C ALA A 300 -22.34 -1.01 -7.22
N ARG A 301 -21.53 -2.07 -7.12
CA ARG A 301 -20.40 -2.27 -8.04
C ARG A 301 -20.01 -3.75 -8.10
N PRO A 302 -19.38 -4.19 -9.19
CA PRO A 302 -18.78 -5.53 -9.26
C PRO A 302 -17.79 -5.74 -8.12
N TYR A 303 -17.68 -6.95 -7.62
CA TYR A 303 -16.82 -7.30 -6.47
C TYR A 303 -17.10 -6.51 -5.19
N ALA A 304 -18.37 -6.14 -4.95
CA ALA A 304 -18.78 -5.39 -3.76
C ALA A 304 -18.17 -5.90 -2.45
N PRO A 305 -18.11 -7.23 -2.15
CA PRO A 305 -17.50 -7.73 -0.94
C PRO A 305 -16.02 -7.41 -0.81
N PHE A 306 -15.27 -7.41 -1.90
CA PHE A 306 -13.85 -7.02 -1.89
C PHE A 306 -13.68 -5.54 -1.52
N TYR A 307 -14.49 -4.67 -2.10
CA TYR A 307 -14.41 -3.23 -1.84
C TYR A 307 -14.98 -2.81 -0.48
N ALA A 308 -15.91 -3.58 0.06
CA ALA A 308 -16.46 -3.37 1.40
C ALA A 308 -15.53 -3.90 2.52
N SER A 309 -14.46 -4.62 2.17
CA SER A 309 -13.51 -5.17 3.13
C SER A 309 -12.68 -4.06 3.79
N VAL A 310 -13.08 -3.67 4.99
CA VAL A 310 -12.37 -2.68 5.82
C VAL A 310 -11.21 -3.38 6.54
N PRO A 311 -10.01 -2.78 6.64
CA PRO A 311 -8.93 -3.35 7.44
C PRO A 311 -9.21 -3.21 8.93
N ALA A 312 -8.76 -4.17 9.73
CA ALA A 312 -8.77 -4.09 11.18
C ALA A 312 -7.53 -3.36 11.72
N SER A 313 -7.62 -2.82 12.91
CA SER A 313 -6.49 -2.29 13.69
C SER A 313 -6.62 -2.74 15.13
N CYS A 314 -5.63 -3.46 15.63
CA CYS A 314 -5.64 -4.05 16.95
C CYS A 314 -5.91 -2.99 18.04
N THR A 315 -7.06 -3.06 18.67
CA THR A 315 -7.53 -2.06 19.65
C THR A 315 -6.57 -1.93 20.84
N SER A 316 -5.99 -3.03 21.28
CA SER A 316 -5.02 -3.05 22.39
C SER A 316 -3.75 -2.28 22.06
N PHE A 317 -3.25 -2.44 20.84
CA PHE A 317 -2.04 -1.78 20.39
C PHE A 317 -2.23 -0.26 20.32
N PHE A 318 -3.38 0.19 19.83
CA PHE A 318 -3.71 1.60 19.73
C PHE A 318 -4.32 2.21 21.00
N ALA A 319 -4.25 1.50 22.12
CA ALA A 319 -4.75 2.00 23.41
C ALA A 319 -4.13 3.33 23.84
N GLU A 320 -2.90 3.61 23.44
CA GLU A 320 -2.20 4.86 23.72
C GLU A 320 -2.13 5.81 22.51
N PHE A 321 -2.98 5.60 21.51
CA PHE A 321 -3.02 6.47 20.35
C PHE A 321 -3.38 7.90 20.73
N GLY A 322 -2.63 8.86 20.21
CA GLY A 322 -2.81 10.27 20.54
C GLY A 322 -1.90 11.17 19.69
N PRO A 323 -1.74 12.43 20.09
CA PRO A 323 -0.96 13.43 19.35
C PRO A 323 0.49 13.05 19.10
N ASP A 324 1.06 12.27 20.00
CA ASP A 324 2.43 11.77 19.91
C ASP A 324 2.55 10.48 19.08
N TYR A 325 1.49 10.09 18.37
CA TYR A 325 1.49 8.92 17.49
C TYR A 325 2.70 8.87 16.54
N PRO A 326 3.08 9.97 15.83
CA PRO A 326 4.21 9.92 14.90
C PRO A 326 5.55 9.55 15.53
N THR A 327 5.75 9.85 16.80
CA THR A 327 6.98 9.56 17.52
C THR A 327 6.88 8.29 18.37
N ARG A 328 5.78 8.12 19.10
CA ARG A 328 5.55 6.99 19.98
C ARG A 328 5.52 5.65 19.25
N TYR A 329 4.92 5.64 18.05
CA TYR A 329 4.75 4.42 17.24
C TYR A 329 5.82 4.26 16.16
N LEU A 330 6.84 5.11 16.12
CA LEU A 330 7.82 5.15 15.04
C LEU A 330 8.42 3.77 14.72
N TRP A 331 8.77 3.01 15.76
CA TRP A 331 9.39 1.69 15.65
C TRP A 331 8.53 0.57 16.25
N ARG A 332 7.30 0.85 16.60
CA ARG A 332 6.37 -0.16 17.11
C ARG A 332 5.67 -0.83 15.94
N VAL A 333 5.75 -2.15 15.91
CA VAL A 333 5.06 -2.98 14.91
C VAL A 333 3.65 -3.27 15.43
N ALA A 334 2.65 -2.91 14.64
CA ALA A 334 1.25 -3.21 14.98
C ALA A 334 0.99 -4.71 14.77
N PRO A 335 0.26 -5.36 15.68
CA PRO A 335 -0.21 -6.72 15.49
C PRO A 335 -1.11 -6.82 14.24
N THR A 336 -0.93 -7.90 13.48
CA THR A 336 -1.74 -8.27 12.32
C THR A 336 -2.49 -9.56 12.60
N THR A 337 -3.37 -9.98 11.72
CA THR A 337 -4.05 -11.27 11.79
C THR A 337 -3.29 -12.40 11.09
N GLY A 338 -2.10 -12.09 10.58
CA GLY A 338 -1.29 -12.96 9.75
C GLY A 338 -0.41 -13.97 10.49
N GLY A 339 0.27 -14.80 9.70
CA GLY A 339 1.10 -15.91 10.23
C GLY A 339 2.54 -15.53 10.59
N TYR A 340 2.95 -14.28 10.34
CA TYR A 340 4.27 -13.75 10.72
C TYR A 340 4.14 -12.46 11.51
N THR A 341 5.17 -12.20 12.33
CA THR A 341 5.35 -10.91 13.00
C THR A 341 6.84 -10.56 13.05
N VAL A 342 7.17 -9.29 13.24
CA VAL A 342 8.57 -8.87 13.41
C VAL A 342 9.11 -9.39 14.73
N ASN A 343 10.29 -9.99 14.68
CA ASN A 343 11.04 -10.34 15.90
C ASN A 343 11.75 -9.09 16.43
N PRO A 344 11.32 -8.48 17.55
CA PRO A 344 11.93 -7.26 18.05
C PRO A 344 13.37 -7.47 18.53
N TYR A 345 13.74 -8.71 18.88
CA TYR A 345 15.09 -9.06 19.33
C TYR A 345 16.09 -9.26 18.18
N ASP A 346 15.60 -9.31 16.94
CA ASP A 346 16.44 -9.50 15.75
C ASP A 346 16.25 -8.36 14.74
N VAL A 347 15.99 -7.18 15.25
CA VAL A 347 16.05 -5.92 14.50
C VAL A 347 17.40 -5.28 14.72
N ILE A 348 18.22 -5.22 13.67
CA ILE A 348 19.51 -4.53 13.67
C ILE A 348 19.34 -3.26 12.83
N MET A 349 19.22 -2.13 13.51
CA MET A 349 18.98 -0.84 12.87
C MET A 349 19.97 -0.58 11.72
N GLY A 350 19.45 -0.18 10.60
CA GLY A 350 20.22 0.07 9.36
C GLY A 350 20.66 -1.20 8.61
N ARG A 351 20.45 -2.41 9.14
CA ARG A 351 21.02 -3.64 8.56
C ARG A 351 20.05 -4.78 8.34
N GLN A 352 19.17 -5.07 9.29
CA GLN A 352 18.37 -6.29 9.28
C GLN A 352 17.06 -6.13 10.01
N VAL A 353 16.03 -6.78 9.46
CA VAL A 353 14.76 -7.05 10.16
C VAL A 353 14.40 -8.51 9.92
N SER A 354 14.03 -9.23 10.98
CA SER A 354 13.57 -10.60 10.86
C SER A 354 12.12 -10.74 11.27
N LEU A 355 11.40 -11.56 10.52
CA LEU A 355 10.07 -12.05 10.85
C LEU A 355 10.19 -13.43 11.49
N ILE A 356 9.33 -13.69 12.46
CA ILE A 356 9.11 -15.03 13.03
C ILE A 356 7.70 -15.50 12.74
N ARG A 357 7.58 -16.80 12.48
CA ARG A 357 6.27 -17.45 12.34
C ARG A 357 5.56 -17.45 13.69
N VAL A 358 4.28 -17.09 13.69
CA VAL A 358 3.42 -17.15 14.87
C VAL A 358 3.11 -18.61 15.18
N PRO A 359 3.54 -19.15 16.36
CA PRO A 359 3.43 -20.58 16.65
C PRO A 359 2.00 -21.11 16.57
N ASP A 360 1.09 -20.43 17.25
CA ASP A 360 -0.33 -20.80 17.36
C ASP A 360 -1.21 -19.91 16.50
N TRP A 361 -0.78 -19.70 15.26
CA TRP A 361 -1.54 -18.86 14.34
C TRP A 361 -2.94 -19.42 14.13
N TRP A 362 -3.95 -18.59 14.38
CA TRP A 362 -5.36 -18.97 14.36
C TRP A 362 -5.84 -19.55 13.01
N ALA A 363 -5.20 -19.18 11.91
CA ALA A 363 -5.55 -19.62 10.57
C ALA A 363 -4.66 -20.77 10.05
N ALA A 364 -3.82 -21.36 10.89
CA ALA A 364 -2.86 -22.39 10.48
C ALA A 364 -3.51 -23.68 9.93
N ASP A 365 -4.76 -23.96 10.27
CA ASP A 365 -5.53 -25.13 9.84
C ASP A 365 -6.56 -24.83 8.75
N ARG A 366 -6.69 -23.56 8.30
CA ARG A 366 -7.68 -23.17 7.31
C ARG A 366 -7.29 -23.61 5.91
N LYS A 367 -8.26 -23.93 5.06
CA LYS A 367 -8.08 -24.45 3.69
C LYS A 367 -7.08 -23.62 2.87
N TYR A 368 -7.17 -22.31 2.92
CA TYR A 368 -6.36 -21.43 2.08
C TYR A 368 -5.07 -20.93 2.73
N THR A 369 -4.72 -21.43 3.92
CA THR A 369 -3.54 -20.97 4.65
C THR A 369 -2.69 -22.08 5.27
N ARG A 370 -3.20 -23.29 5.38
CA ARG A 370 -2.51 -24.40 6.07
C ARG A 370 -1.14 -24.77 5.48
N TYR A 371 -0.95 -24.55 4.18
CA TYR A 371 0.32 -24.79 3.50
C TYR A 371 1.11 -23.51 3.21
N SER A 372 0.76 -22.39 3.85
CA SER A 372 1.51 -21.13 3.80
C SER A 372 2.30 -20.89 5.10
N CYS A 373 3.12 -19.86 5.13
CA CYS A 373 3.93 -19.50 6.29
C CYS A 373 4.78 -20.69 6.80
N ASN A 374 5.51 -21.32 5.89
CA ASN A 374 6.18 -22.60 6.19
C ASN A 374 7.53 -22.41 6.91
N VAL A 375 8.28 -21.36 6.65
CA VAL A 375 9.58 -21.12 7.32
C VAL A 375 9.38 -20.52 8.70
N ASP A 376 10.27 -20.83 9.66
CA ASP A 376 10.19 -20.28 11.02
C ASP A 376 10.64 -18.82 11.05
N HIS A 377 11.64 -18.48 10.21
CA HIS A 377 12.23 -17.14 10.17
C HIS A 377 12.38 -16.65 8.74
N ILE A 378 12.08 -15.37 8.51
CA ILE A 378 12.42 -14.67 7.27
C ILE A 378 13.34 -13.51 7.65
N VAL A 379 14.58 -13.53 7.16
CA VAL A 379 15.60 -12.53 7.48
C VAL A 379 15.79 -11.63 6.28
N TYR A 380 15.42 -10.36 6.42
CA TYR A 380 15.64 -9.31 5.43
C TYR A 380 16.91 -8.52 5.77
N GLN A 381 17.91 -8.61 4.92
CA GLN A 381 19.13 -7.81 5.02
C GLN A 381 19.04 -6.59 4.09
N PHE A 382 19.34 -5.42 4.59
CA PHE A 382 19.34 -4.17 3.82
C PHE A 382 20.76 -3.93 3.30
N VAL A 383 20.93 -4.01 1.99
CA VAL A 383 22.22 -3.87 1.32
C VAL A 383 22.03 -2.96 0.12
N SER A 384 22.73 -1.82 0.09
CA SER A 384 22.63 -0.85 -1.00
C SER A 384 23.32 -1.31 -2.29
N GLU A 385 24.39 -2.08 -2.17
CA GLU A 385 25.25 -2.47 -3.28
C GLU A 385 24.85 -3.82 -3.88
N GLY A 386 24.39 -3.82 -5.14
CA GLY A 386 23.97 -5.03 -5.85
C GLY A 386 25.07 -6.08 -5.98
N THR A 387 26.33 -5.64 -6.22
CA THR A 387 27.49 -6.53 -6.27
C THR A 387 27.70 -7.31 -4.96
N LYS A 388 27.53 -6.64 -3.82
CA LYS A 388 27.62 -7.28 -2.52
C LYS A 388 26.50 -8.31 -2.30
N ILE A 389 25.28 -8.01 -2.76
CA ILE A 389 24.17 -8.98 -2.68
C ILE A 389 24.49 -10.22 -3.51
N ARG A 390 25.04 -10.06 -4.72
CA ARG A 390 25.46 -11.18 -5.60
C ARG A 390 26.50 -12.06 -4.89
N GLU A 391 27.50 -11.46 -4.22
CA GLU A 391 28.52 -12.22 -3.49
C GLU A 391 27.95 -12.94 -2.27
N LEU A 392 27.08 -12.29 -1.46
CA LEU A 392 26.41 -12.94 -0.35
C LEU A 392 25.58 -14.15 -0.81
N PHE A 393 24.92 -14.04 -1.95
CA PHE A 393 24.17 -15.14 -2.56
C PHE A 393 25.11 -16.28 -3.00
N ARG A 394 26.22 -15.96 -3.71
CA ARG A 394 27.22 -16.96 -4.14
C ARG A 394 27.85 -17.71 -2.97
N LEU A 395 28.05 -17.02 -1.85
CA LEU A 395 28.56 -17.61 -0.61
C LEU A 395 27.52 -18.49 0.12
N GLY A 396 26.26 -18.50 -0.30
CA GLY A 396 25.16 -19.23 0.36
C GLY A 396 24.69 -18.55 1.66
N GLN A 397 24.97 -17.26 1.82
CA GLN A 397 24.49 -16.46 2.94
C GLN A 397 23.08 -15.90 2.69
N LEU A 398 22.65 -15.91 1.42
CA LEU A 398 21.29 -15.65 0.99
C LEU A 398 20.76 -16.89 0.28
N ASP A 399 19.48 -17.20 0.46
CA ASP A 399 18.86 -18.39 -0.11
C ASP A 399 18.33 -18.16 -1.53
N VAL A 400 18.04 -16.90 -1.87
CA VAL A 400 17.52 -16.50 -3.17
C VAL A 400 18.00 -15.11 -3.55
N PHE A 401 18.13 -14.89 -4.86
CA PHE A 401 18.50 -13.61 -5.47
C PHE A 401 17.52 -13.30 -6.61
N ASN A 402 16.97 -12.09 -6.61
CA ASN A 402 16.12 -11.64 -7.71
C ASN A 402 17.01 -11.26 -8.90
N ALA A 403 17.01 -12.12 -9.92
CA ALA A 403 17.87 -12.01 -11.11
C ALA A 403 17.20 -11.15 -12.21
N ARG A 404 16.70 -9.98 -11.85
CA ARG A 404 15.99 -9.06 -12.77
C ARG A 404 16.90 -8.53 -13.89
N GLU A 405 18.18 -8.39 -13.62
CA GLU A 405 19.14 -7.83 -14.56
C GLU A 405 19.59 -8.89 -15.57
N ALA A 406 19.50 -8.56 -16.85
CA ALA A 406 19.81 -9.49 -17.94
C ALA A 406 21.27 -9.98 -17.92
N ASP A 407 22.23 -9.09 -17.60
CA ASP A 407 23.65 -9.44 -17.48
C ASP A 407 23.89 -10.51 -16.40
N PHE A 408 23.22 -10.39 -15.24
CA PHE A 408 23.36 -11.39 -14.20
C PHE A 408 22.66 -12.71 -14.58
N TRP A 409 21.50 -12.65 -15.23
CA TRP A 409 20.76 -13.84 -15.64
C TRP A 409 21.53 -14.66 -16.68
N TYR A 410 22.09 -14.01 -17.69
CA TYR A 410 22.75 -14.67 -18.81
C TYR A 410 24.24 -14.93 -18.57
N GLU A 411 24.94 -14.06 -17.84
CA GLU A 411 26.40 -14.15 -17.65
C GLU A 411 26.77 -14.39 -16.19
N GLY A 412 26.10 -13.71 -15.25
CA GLY A 412 26.43 -13.83 -13.83
C GLY A 412 26.14 -15.19 -13.22
N LEU A 413 25.24 -15.96 -13.84
CA LEU A 413 24.90 -17.34 -13.46
C LEU A 413 25.72 -18.41 -14.21
N GLU A 414 26.64 -18.02 -15.11
CA GLU A 414 27.61 -18.91 -15.71
C GLU A 414 28.71 -19.26 -14.68
N MET A 415 28.34 -20.09 -13.70
CA MET A 415 29.20 -20.49 -12.59
C MET A 415 29.03 -21.97 -12.26
N ASP A 416 30.08 -22.61 -11.72
CA ASP A 416 30.09 -24.02 -11.34
C ASP A 416 28.88 -24.45 -10.50
N ALA A 417 28.48 -23.66 -9.52
CA ALA A 417 27.35 -23.97 -8.67
C ALA A 417 26.01 -24.03 -9.42
N ALA A 418 25.83 -23.23 -10.46
CA ALA A 418 24.64 -23.26 -11.31
C ALA A 418 24.71 -24.47 -12.29
N HIS A 419 25.83 -24.67 -12.95
CA HIS A 419 26.03 -25.80 -13.87
C HIS A 419 25.85 -27.16 -13.16
N ARG A 420 26.27 -27.25 -11.92
CA ARG A 420 26.09 -28.47 -11.09
C ARG A 420 24.71 -28.57 -10.43
N GLY A 421 23.83 -27.61 -10.66
CA GLY A 421 22.48 -27.60 -10.08
C GLY A 421 22.45 -27.38 -8.58
N LEU A 422 23.51 -26.83 -7.96
CA LEU A 422 23.48 -26.38 -6.56
C LEU A 422 22.64 -25.10 -6.43
N ILE A 423 22.73 -24.24 -7.45
CA ILE A 423 21.89 -23.05 -7.66
C ILE A 423 20.98 -23.38 -8.85
N GLN A 424 19.72 -23.02 -8.73
CA GLN A 424 18.72 -23.17 -9.79
C GLN A 424 18.35 -21.82 -10.35
N ARG A 425 18.15 -21.76 -11.66
CA ARG A 425 17.48 -20.64 -12.34
C ARG A 425 15.97 -20.89 -12.26
N VAL A 426 15.22 -19.92 -11.78
CA VAL A 426 13.77 -20.03 -11.68
C VAL A 426 13.10 -18.96 -12.51
N HIS A 427 12.27 -19.38 -13.43
CA HIS A 427 11.43 -18.52 -14.24
C HIS A 427 9.98 -18.69 -13.80
N PHE A 428 9.42 -17.65 -13.20
CA PHE A 428 8.11 -17.67 -12.59
C PHE A 428 7.14 -16.81 -13.40
N SER A 429 6.23 -17.40 -14.12
CA SER A 429 5.20 -16.66 -14.87
C SER A 429 4.22 -15.95 -13.94
N ASN A 430 3.70 -14.82 -14.39
CA ASN A 430 2.87 -13.96 -13.56
C ASN A 430 1.81 -13.20 -14.39
N ILE A 431 0.55 -13.22 -13.92
CA ILE A 431 -0.59 -12.50 -14.52
C ILE A 431 -1.01 -11.26 -13.72
N TRP A 432 -0.26 -10.89 -12.69
CA TRP A 432 -0.58 -9.72 -11.88
C TRP A 432 -0.70 -8.45 -12.75
N PRO A 433 -1.60 -7.51 -12.41
CA PRO A 433 -1.66 -6.22 -13.10
C PRO A 433 -0.30 -5.55 -13.17
N ARG A 434 0.05 -5.00 -14.33
CA ARG A 434 1.35 -4.39 -14.53
C ARG A 434 1.39 -3.00 -13.93
N ASN A 435 2.49 -2.68 -13.29
CA ASN A 435 2.76 -1.31 -12.87
C ASN A 435 2.83 -0.40 -14.09
N CYS A 436 2.34 0.83 -13.97
CA CYS A 436 2.46 1.85 -15.03
C CYS A 436 3.89 2.42 -15.11
N PHE A 437 4.89 1.53 -15.22
CA PHE A 437 6.27 1.96 -15.35
C PHE A 437 6.47 2.79 -16.63
N GLY A 438 7.02 3.99 -16.49
CA GLY A 438 7.22 4.88 -17.63
C GLY A 438 7.61 6.29 -17.21
N PHE A 439 7.42 7.23 -18.13
CA PHE A 439 7.85 8.61 -17.96
C PHE A 439 6.62 9.48 -17.73
N HIS A 440 6.46 9.95 -16.51
CA HIS A 440 5.36 10.84 -16.13
C HIS A 440 5.74 12.28 -16.41
N LEU A 441 4.86 13.00 -17.10
CA LEU A 441 5.07 14.38 -17.53
C LEU A 441 4.22 15.31 -16.66
N ASN A 442 4.81 16.35 -16.11
CA ASN A 442 4.08 17.32 -15.33
C ASN A 442 3.37 18.33 -16.23
N CYS A 443 2.08 18.15 -16.41
CA CYS A 443 1.26 18.97 -17.30
C CYS A 443 0.91 20.36 -16.72
N SER A 444 1.23 20.64 -15.45
CA SER A 444 0.93 21.93 -14.81
C SER A 444 1.89 23.05 -15.18
N GLN A 445 3.03 22.74 -15.79
CA GLN A 445 4.09 23.72 -16.06
C GLN A 445 4.80 23.47 -17.39
N PRO A 446 5.49 24.48 -17.94
CA PRO A 446 6.34 24.28 -19.13
C PRO A 446 7.44 23.22 -18.87
N PRO A 447 7.83 22.47 -19.92
CA PRO A 447 7.30 22.57 -21.29
C PRO A 447 6.07 21.71 -21.53
N PHE A 448 5.65 20.86 -20.55
CA PHE A 448 4.63 19.83 -20.75
C PHE A 448 3.19 20.29 -20.54
N ASN A 449 2.92 21.55 -20.21
CA ASN A 449 1.60 22.14 -20.33
C ASN A 449 1.14 22.22 -21.79
N ASN A 450 2.07 22.17 -22.76
CA ASN A 450 1.78 22.12 -24.19
C ASN A 450 1.64 20.67 -24.70
N LYS A 451 0.49 20.34 -25.32
CA LYS A 451 0.21 18.98 -25.81
C LYS A 451 1.12 18.56 -26.98
N SER A 452 1.52 19.51 -27.85
CA SER A 452 2.45 19.21 -28.95
C SER A 452 3.83 18.87 -28.38
N MET A 453 4.25 19.56 -27.32
CA MET A 453 5.48 19.22 -26.61
C MET A 453 5.44 17.79 -26.07
N ARG A 454 4.35 17.39 -25.41
CA ARG A 454 4.18 16.02 -24.93
C ARG A 454 4.25 14.99 -26.05
N ARG A 455 3.57 15.27 -27.19
CA ARG A 455 3.58 14.38 -28.35
C ARG A 455 4.99 14.26 -28.96
N GLY A 456 5.69 15.37 -29.09
CA GLY A 456 7.09 15.37 -29.53
C GLY A 456 7.97 14.53 -28.61
N PHE A 457 7.80 14.66 -27.30
CA PHE A 457 8.54 13.88 -26.31
C PHE A 457 8.26 12.37 -26.40
N HIS A 458 7.01 11.95 -26.68
CA HIS A 458 6.68 10.55 -26.93
C HIS A 458 7.45 9.97 -28.12
N HIS A 459 7.56 10.74 -29.24
CA HIS A 459 8.27 10.31 -30.44
C HIS A 459 9.80 10.41 -30.30
N ALA A 460 10.29 11.20 -29.34
CA ALA A 460 11.73 11.40 -29.11
C ALA A 460 12.37 10.34 -28.20
N LEU A 461 11.57 9.59 -27.44
CA LEU A 461 12.11 8.57 -26.54
C LEU A 461 12.14 7.19 -27.24
N ASN A 462 13.34 6.74 -27.61
CA ASN A 462 13.57 5.43 -28.23
C ASN A 462 13.60 4.33 -27.14
N VAL A 463 12.43 4.03 -26.58
CA VAL A 463 12.32 2.97 -25.56
C VAL A 463 12.61 1.59 -26.17
N GLN A 464 12.39 1.39 -27.50
CA GLN A 464 12.73 0.12 -28.13
C GLN A 464 14.24 -0.15 -28.08
N ALA A 465 15.08 0.86 -28.33
CA ALA A 465 16.53 0.71 -28.20
C ALA A 465 16.96 0.29 -26.78
N VAL A 466 16.27 0.80 -25.76
CA VAL A 466 16.49 0.36 -24.36
C VAL A 466 16.10 -1.11 -24.18
N LEU A 467 14.96 -1.53 -24.73
CA LEU A 467 14.50 -2.92 -24.64
C LEU A 467 15.48 -3.89 -25.30
N ASP A 468 15.98 -3.52 -26.46
CA ASP A 468 16.89 -4.37 -27.24
C ASP A 468 18.30 -4.43 -26.61
N THR A 469 18.81 -3.30 -26.12
CA THR A 469 20.19 -3.18 -25.66
C THR A 469 20.35 -3.55 -24.18
N VAL A 470 19.57 -2.92 -23.30
CA VAL A 470 19.72 -3.11 -21.84
C VAL A 470 19.01 -4.38 -21.37
N PHE A 471 17.82 -4.61 -21.90
CA PHE A 471 16.99 -5.76 -21.51
C PHE A 471 17.12 -6.96 -22.44
N ARG A 472 17.88 -6.85 -23.54
CA ARG A 472 18.15 -7.95 -24.49
C ARG A 472 16.86 -8.61 -25.02
N GLY A 473 15.77 -7.86 -25.17
CA GLY A 473 14.47 -8.36 -25.59
C GLY A 473 13.63 -9.05 -24.51
N ASP A 474 14.11 -9.14 -23.28
CA ASP A 474 13.39 -9.81 -22.19
C ASP A 474 12.12 -9.06 -21.74
N TYR A 475 12.06 -7.76 -21.98
CA TYR A 475 10.96 -6.91 -21.55
C TYR A 475 10.14 -6.46 -22.76
N THR A 476 8.86 -6.18 -22.52
CA THR A 476 7.93 -5.70 -23.54
C THR A 476 7.51 -4.25 -23.27
N ARG A 477 7.22 -3.53 -24.33
CA ARG A 477 6.69 -2.17 -24.25
C ARG A 477 5.28 -2.18 -23.67
N LEU A 478 5.01 -1.32 -22.70
CA LEU A 478 3.65 -1.06 -22.23
C LEU A 478 2.84 -0.29 -23.28
N GLY A 479 1.53 -0.48 -23.29
CA GLY A 479 0.59 0.30 -24.10
C GLY A 479 -0.31 1.15 -23.21
N SER A 480 -1.21 0.51 -22.49
CA SER A 480 -2.13 1.18 -21.58
C SER A 480 -1.49 1.45 -20.20
N TYR A 481 -1.95 2.52 -19.55
CA TYR A 481 -1.58 2.84 -18.16
C TYR A 481 -2.01 1.76 -17.17
N PHE A 482 -3.14 1.09 -17.44
CA PHE A 482 -3.68 -0.02 -16.64
C PHE A 482 -3.59 -1.34 -17.40
N SER A 483 -2.38 -1.84 -17.57
CA SER A 483 -2.13 -3.12 -18.22
C SER A 483 -2.27 -4.31 -17.25
N GLY A 484 -2.70 -5.47 -17.76
CA GLY A 484 -2.77 -6.72 -17.02
C GLY A 484 -4.01 -6.90 -16.15
N PHE A 485 -5.06 -6.12 -16.37
CA PHE A 485 -6.37 -6.30 -15.72
C PHE A 485 -7.34 -7.19 -16.51
N GLY A 486 -6.81 -8.10 -17.34
CA GLY A 486 -7.64 -8.97 -18.19
C GLY A 486 -8.55 -8.15 -19.10
N GLN A 487 -9.82 -8.49 -19.14
CA GLN A 487 -10.80 -7.82 -19.98
C GLN A 487 -10.99 -6.30 -19.71
N TYR A 488 -10.57 -5.82 -18.53
CA TYR A 488 -10.64 -4.39 -18.20
C TYR A 488 -9.49 -3.57 -18.78
N THR A 489 -8.45 -4.23 -19.34
CA THR A 489 -7.38 -3.54 -20.06
C THR A 489 -7.79 -3.34 -21.53
N ASP A 490 -7.69 -2.10 -22.04
CA ASP A 490 -7.84 -1.86 -23.47
C ASP A 490 -6.53 -2.17 -24.22
N GLU A 491 -6.43 -3.38 -24.75
CA GLU A 491 -5.24 -3.86 -25.48
C GLU A 491 -5.06 -3.20 -26.86
N SER A 492 -6.03 -2.41 -27.32
CA SER A 492 -5.91 -1.63 -28.56
C SER A 492 -4.96 -0.43 -28.42
N ILE A 493 -4.73 0.03 -27.18
CA ILE A 493 -3.87 1.18 -26.89
C ILE A 493 -2.41 0.76 -27.04
N LYS A 494 -1.69 1.44 -27.93
CA LYS A 494 -0.26 1.21 -28.18
C LYS A 494 0.55 2.46 -27.89
N ALA A 495 1.80 2.27 -27.43
CA ALA A 495 2.74 3.37 -27.30
C ALA A 495 3.06 3.99 -28.66
N LEU A 496 3.25 5.31 -28.70
CA LEU A 496 3.74 5.96 -29.91
C LEU A 496 5.18 5.49 -30.20
N PRO A 497 5.50 5.20 -31.49
CA PRO A 497 6.85 4.77 -31.88
C PRO A 497 7.85 5.92 -31.82
N PHE A 498 9.13 5.57 -31.75
CA PHE A 498 10.23 6.51 -31.95
C PHE A 498 10.27 6.95 -33.40
N GLU A 499 10.07 8.25 -33.65
CA GLU A 499 10.04 8.84 -34.97
C GLU A 499 10.62 10.26 -34.92
N PRO A 500 11.91 10.43 -35.19
CA PRO A 500 12.60 11.73 -35.07
C PRO A 500 11.95 12.87 -35.82
N GLU A 501 11.47 12.62 -37.05
CA GLU A 501 10.81 13.63 -37.85
C GLU A 501 9.48 14.10 -37.24
N LYS A 502 8.69 13.16 -36.69
CA LYS A 502 7.45 13.52 -35.97
C LYS A 502 7.74 14.23 -34.65
N ALA A 503 8.83 13.87 -33.98
CA ALA A 503 9.27 14.56 -32.78
C ALA A 503 9.60 16.02 -33.09
N ARG A 504 10.46 16.28 -34.08
CA ARG A 504 10.85 17.62 -34.54
C ARG A 504 9.63 18.43 -34.99
N ALA A 505 8.73 17.87 -35.80
CA ALA A 505 7.52 18.53 -36.24
C ALA A 505 6.61 18.94 -35.07
N ASN A 506 6.50 18.15 -34.01
CA ASN A 506 5.72 18.49 -32.84
C ASN A 506 6.43 19.52 -31.95
N PHE A 507 7.73 19.49 -31.84
CA PHE A 507 8.53 20.52 -31.14
C PHE A 507 8.41 21.88 -31.87
N ALA A 508 8.44 21.88 -33.21
CA ALA A 508 8.19 23.09 -34.01
C ALA A 508 6.80 23.67 -33.73
N ARG A 509 5.74 22.85 -33.66
CA ARG A 509 4.39 23.29 -33.25
C ARG A 509 4.33 23.83 -31.83
N ALA A 510 5.27 23.45 -30.96
CA ALA A 510 5.44 23.98 -29.60
C ALA A 510 6.30 25.26 -29.54
N GLY A 511 6.77 25.73 -30.72
CA GLY A 511 7.53 26.98 -30.88
C GLY A 511 9.05 26.82 -30.98
N TYR A 512 9.57 25.60 -31.03
CA TYR A 512 11.02 25.33 -31.19
C TYR A 512 11.32 25.10 -32.67
N THR A 513 11.53 26.20 -33.41
CA THR A 513 11.63 26.24 -34.88
C THR A 513 13.03 26.42 -35.42
N GLU A 514 13.97 26.82 -34.57
CA GLU A 514 15.37 27.05 -34.95
C GLU A 514 16.25 25.89 -34.45
N GLU A 515 17.38 25.67 -35.13
CA GLU A 515 18.34 24.65 -34.75
C GLU A 515 19.64 25.31 -34.29
N GLY A 516 20.08 24.98 -33.10
CA GLY A 516 21.38 25.40 -32.59
C GLY A 516 22.56 24.70 -33.24
N PRO A 517 23.79 25.17 -33.01
CA PRO A 517 25.00 24.62 -33.65
C PRO A 517 25.29 23.16 -33.30
N ASP A 518 24.66 22.66 -32.23
CA ASP A 518 24.76 21.28 -31.74
C ASP A 518 23.59 20.41 -32.13
N GLY A 519 22.71 20.89 -33.04
CA GLY A 519 21.54 20.16 -33.51
C GLY A 519 20.32 20.19 -32.59
N ILE A 520 20.43 20.86 -31.44
CA ILE A 520 19.31 21.00 -30.50
C ILE A 520 18.41 22.16 -30.93
N LEU A 521 17.09 21.90 -30.88
CA LEU A 521 16.10 22.89 -31.27
C LEU A 521 15.99 24.03 -30.25
N CYS A 522 15.73 25.23 -30.77
CA CYS A 522 15.54 26.46 -29.99
C CYS A 522 14.28 27.20 -30.46
N LYS A 523 13.77 28.08 -29.62
CA LYS A 523 12.79 29.08 -30.02
C LYS A 523 13.49 30.27 -30.69
N PRO A 524 12.76 31.12 -31.42
CA PRO A 524 13.34 32.33 -32.00
C PRO A 524 14.00 33.30 -30.99
N ASP A 525 13.65 33.22 -29.73
CA ASP A 525 14.26 33.99 -28.64
C ASP A 525 15.54 33.35 -28.07
N GLY A 526 16.02 32.27 -28.68
CA GLY A 526 17.18 31.51 -28.24
C GLY A 526 16.89 30.50 -27.09
N THR A 527 15.64 30.40 -26.63
CA THR A 527 15.30 29.43 -25.57
C THR A 527 15.49 27.99 -26.10
N ARG A 528 16.44 27.27 -25.50
CA ARG A 528 16.81 25.90 -25.89
C ARG A 528 15.74 24.90 -25.49
N LEU A 529 15.49 23.92 -26.37
CA LEU A 529 14.64 22.77 -26.07
C LEU A 529 15.36 21.83 -25.11
N GLN A 530 15.08 22.00 -23.83
CA GLN A 530 15.70 21.21 -22.76
C GLN A 530 14.60 20.63 -21.87
N VAL A 531 14.77 19.38 -21.47
CA VAL A 531 13.90 18.68 -20.49
C VAL A 531 14.76 18.00 -19.45
N VAL A 532 14.42 18.18 -18.19
CA VAL A 532 14.99 17.44 -17.06
C VAL A 532 14.19 16.18 -16.82
N LEU A 533 14.83 15.02 -16.92
CA LEU A 533 14.30 13.72 -16.61
C LEU A 533 14.89 13.25 -15.27
N SER A 534 14.04 13.22 -14.25
CA SER A 534 14.43 12.79 -12.90
C SER A 534 14.19 11.29 -12.71
N SER A 535 15.12 10.62 -12.05
CA SER A 535 15.00 9.22 -11.63
C SER A 535 15.67 8.99 -10.29
N ARG A 536 15.39 7.83 -9.68
CA ARG A 536 16.19 7.38 -8.54
C ARG A 536 17.60 6.97 -8.98
N ILE A 537 18.53 7.00 -8.04
CA ILE A 537 19.89 6.48 -8.23
C ILE A 537 19.82 4.96 -8.40
N ASP A 538 20.05 4.47 -9.61
CA ASP A 538 20.05 3.05 -9.96
C ASP A 538 20.89 2.86 -11.23
N PRO A 539 21.95 2.02 -11.20
CA PRO A 539 22.81 1.79 -12.38
C PRO A 539 22.05 1.33 -13.62
N LEU A 540 21.01 0.49 -13.44
CA LEU A 540 20.17 0.04 -14.55
C LEU A 540 19.47 1.22 -15.22
N TYR A 541 18.93 2.15 -14.43
CA TYR A 541 18.28 3.36 -14.97
C TYR A 541 19.31 4.29 -15.61
N THR A 542 20.53 4.37 -15.09
CA THR A 542 21.61 5.15 -15.73
C THR A 542 21.84 4.67 -17.15
N ASN A 543 21.96 3.36 -17.35
CA ASN A 543 22.17 2.76 -18.68
C ASN A 543 20.99 3.06 -19.62
N CYS A 544 19.76 2.86 -19.14
CA CYS A 544 18.55 3.16 -19.91
C CYS A 544 18.48 4.65 -20.31
N MET A 545 18.76 5.55 -19.37
CA MET A 545 18.65 6.99 -19.57
C MET A 545 19.74 7.52 -20.51
N ASN A 546 20.93 6.97 -20.51
CA ASN A 546 21.99 7.36 -21.42
C ASN A 546 21.60 7.09 -22.89
N ILE A 547 21.03 5.91 -23.18
CA ILE A 547 20.50 5.59 -24.51
C ILE A 547 19.40 6.58 -24.90
N LEU A 548 18.45 6.82 -24.00
CA LEU A 548 17.34 7.75 -24.28
C LEU A 548 17.85 9.18 -24.53
N ARG A 549 18.88 9.64 -23.82
CA ARG A 549 19.49 10.95 -24.02
C ARG A 549 20.12 11.08 -25.40
N GLU A 550 20.88 10.07 -25.82
CA GLU A 550 21.53 10.06 -27.14
C GLU A 550 20.50 10.06 -28.27
N GLU A 551 19.47 9.24 -28.15
CA GLU A 551 18.39 9.17 -29.14
C GLU A 551 17.53 10.45 -29.15
N ALA A 552 17.27 11.06 -28.00
CA ALA A 552 16.54 12.34 -27.90
C ALA A 552 17.31 13.49 -28.58
N ALA A 553 18.63 13.50 -28.50
CA ALA A 553 19.47 14.50 -29.18
C ALA A 553 19.29 14.45 -30.71
N ARG A 554 19.10 13.26 -31.31
CA ARG A 554 18.80 13.11 -32.73
C ARG A 554 17.47 13.78 -33.12
N CYS A 555 16.56 13.91 -32.17
CA CYS A 555 15.29 14.61 -32.33
C CYS A 555 15.38 16.11 -32.06
N GLY A 556 16.56 16.63 -31.76
CA GLY A 556 16.76 18.04 -31.38
C GLY A 556 16.39 18.37 -29.94
N LEU A 557 16.33 17.37 -29.05
CA LEU A 557 15.99 17.53 -27.65
C LEU A 557 17.22 17.34 -26.73
N ASP A 558 17.58 18.36 -25.95
CA ASP A 558 18.56 18.24 -24.86
C ASP A 558 17.90 17.59 -23.63
N LEU A 559 18.06 16.28 -23.49
CA LEU A 559 17.53 15.54 -22.36
C LEU A 559 18.56 15.51 -21.20
N ARG A 560 18.30 16.28 -20.15
CA ARG A 560 19.13 16.33 -18.94
C ARG A 560 18.70 15.26 -17.95
N LEU A 561 19.69 14.48 -17.50
CA LEU A 561 19.46 13.38 -16.57
C LEU A 561 19.73 13.86 -15.14
N GLU A 562 18.76 13.68 -14.26
CA GLU A 562 18.88 13.96 -12.83
C GLU A 562 18.60 12.70 -12.03
N GLN A 563 19.60 12.21 -11.30
CA GLN A 563 19.44 11.07 -10.40
C GLN A 563 19.52 11.52 -8.95
N ILE A 564 18.50 11.22 -8.19
CA ILE A 564 18.34 11.68 -6.80
C ILE A 564 17.87 10.52 -5.91
N ASP A 565 18.01 10.70 -4.60
CA ASP A 565 17.50 9.75 -3.62
C ASP A 565 16.01 9.45 -3.81
N ASP A 566 15.62 8.20 -3.60
CA ASP A 566 14.26 7.70 -3.86
C ASP A 566 13.19 8.47 -3.05
N THR A 567 13.49 8.80 -1.78
CA THR A 567 12.58 9.55 -0.91
C THR A 567 12.42 11.00 -1.39
N VAL A 568 13.53 11.61 -1.83
CA VAL A 568 13.53 12.98 -2.38
C VAL A 568 12.79 13.01 -3.71
N LEU A 569 13.03 12.04 -4.59
CA LEU A 569 12.31 11.88 -5.86
C LEU A 569 10.80 11.78 -5.62
N TYR A 570 10.39 10.89 -4.72
CA TYR A 570 8.98 10.71 -4.38
C TYR A 570 8.35 12.00 -3.86
N SER A 571 9.03 12.71 -2.97
CA SER A 571 8.57 13.99 -2.43
C SER A 571 8.40 15.05 -3.53
N ARG A 572 9.37 15.18 -4.44
CA ARG A 572 9.29 16.11 -5.58
C ARG A 572 8.15 15.77 -6.53
N ILE A 573 7.94 14.49 -6.84
CA ILE A 573 6.86 14.02 -7.69
C ILE A 573 5.51 14.35 -7.04
N LYS A 574 5.33 14.06 -5.77
CA LYS A 574 4.10 14.33 -5.02
C LYS A 574 3.81 15.83 -4.87
N SER A 575 4.83 16.65 -4.77
CA SER A 575 4.69 18.11 -4.75
C SER A 575 4.64 18.74 -6.13
N LYS A 576 4.69 17.96 -7.21
CA LYS A 576 4.68 18.39 -8.62
C LYS A 576 5.85 19.34 -8.97
N GLN A 577 7.01 19.12 -8.33
CA GLN A 577 8.26 19.88 -8.56
C GLN A 577 9.23 19.13 -9.48
N TYR A 578 8.77 18.75 -10.65
CA TYR A 578 9.56 18.05 -11.66
C TYR A 578 9.02 18.38 -13.05
N GLN A 579 9.80 18.13 -14.11
CA GLN A 579 9.34 18.22 -15.51
C GLN A 579 8.88 16.85 -16.02
N ALA A 580 9.82 15.90 -16.11
CA ALA A 580 9.57 14.50 -16.42
C ALA A 580 10.21 13.62 -15.35
N ALA A 581 9.60 12.51 -15.01
CA ALA A 581 10.14 11.56 -14.05
C ALA A 581 9.92 10.11 -14.48
N ILE A 582 10.92 9.27 -14.29
CA ILE A 582 10.75 7.81 -14.36
C ILE A 582 10.10 7.38 -13.04
N PHE A 583 8.89 6.86 -13.14
CA PHE A 583 8.12 6.46 -11.97
C PHE A 583 7.11 5.37 -12.32
N SER A 584 6.57 4.71 -11.32
CA SER A 584 5.48 3.75 -11.47
C SER A 584 4.58 3.70 -10.26
N TRP A 585 3.28 3.51 -10.48
CA TRP A 585 2.35 3.09 -9.45
C TRP A 585 2.15 1.58 -9.52
N GLY A 586 2.05 0.96 -8.37
CA GLY A 586 1.56 -0.41 -8.26
C GLY A 586 0.03 -0.42 -8.25
N PHE A 587 -0.54 -1.42 -8.88
CA PHE A 587 -1.99 -1.61 -8.96
C PHE A 587 -2.39 -2.95 -8.35
N SER A 588 -3.62 -3.01 -7.86
CA SER A 588 -4.20 -4.23 -7.30
C SER A 588 -5.50 -4.56 -8.02
N PRO A 589 -5.73 -5.87 -8.33
CA PRO A 589 -7.03 -6.30 -8.85
C PRO A 589 -8.14 -6.05 -7.80
N PRO A 590 -9.43 -6.20 -8.10
CA PRO A 590 -9.95 -6.74 -9.36
C PRO A 590 -10.10 -5.74 -10.50
N LEU A 591 -10.31 -4.46 -10.20
CA LEU A 591 -10.58 -3.43 -11.21
C LEU A 591 -9.53 -2.33 -11.18
N PRO A 592 -9.15 -1.75 -12.33
CA PRO A 592 -8.36 -0.53 -12.34
C PRO A 592 -9.15 0.62 -11.70
N ASP A 593 -8.50 1.48 -10.94
CA ASP A 593 -9.11 2.71 -10.43
C ASP A 593 -8.37 3.94 -10.97
N PRO A 594 -8.90 4.61 -12.01
CA PRO A 594 -8.25 5.77 -12.60
C PRO A 594 -8.42 7.06 -11.76
N ALA A 595 -9.37 7.11 -10.82
CA ALA A 595 -9.71 8.34 -10.11
C ALA A 595 -8.53 8.97 -9.35
N PRO A 596 -7.78 8.26 -8.50
CA PRO A 596 -6.68 8.86 -7.75
C PRO A 596 -5.60 9.49 -8.62
N PHE A 597 -5.44 8.98 -9.86
CA PHE A 597 -4.33 9.31 -10.74
C PHE A 597 -4.66 10.36 -11.80
N PHE A 598 -5.95 10.52 -12.14
CA PHE A 598 -6.35 11.33 -13.30
C PHE A 598 -7.59 12.22 -13.09
N ASP A 599 -8.31 12.09 -11.98
CA ASP A 599 -9.44 12.98 -11.68
C ASP A 599 -8.92 14.40 -11.46
N SER A 600 -9.56 15.36 -12.13
CA SER A 600 -9.21 16.79 -12.08
C SER A 600 -9.26 17.37 -10.66
N ALA A 601 -10.10 16.82 -9.79
CA ALA A 601 -10.18 17.19 -8.38
C ALA A 601 -8.85 17.04 -7.62
N TYR A 602 -7.94 16.18 -8.12
CA TYR A 602 -6.61 15.96 -7.53
C TYR A 602 -5.47 16.68 -8.28
N ALA A 603 -5.80 17.46 -9.32
CA ALA A 603 -4.80 18.15 -10.13
C ALA A 603 -4.43 19.52 -9.54
N PHE A 604 -5.44 20.34 -9.25
CA PHE A 604 -5.29 21.73 -8.83
C PHE A 604 -6.14 22.05 -7.60
N LYS A 605 -5.70 23.05 -6.83
CA LYS A 605 -6.48 23.68 -5.78
C LYS A 605 -7.47 24.68 -6.37
N ASP A 606 -8.38 25.19 -5.55
CA ASP A 606 -9.36 26.21 -5.94
C ASP A 606 -8.71 27.53 -6.42
N ASP A 607 -7.49 27.83 -5.95
CA ASP A 607 -6.70 28.98 -6.36
C ASP A 607 -5.94 28.77 -7.69
N GLY A 608 -6.10 27.61 -8.34
CA GLY A 608 -5.42 27.25 -9.57
C GLY A 608 -3.98 26.73 -9.40
N ALA A 609 -3.45 26.69 -8.18
CA ALA A 609 -2.13 26.13 -7.92
C ALA A 609 -2.18 24.59 -8.01
N PRO A 610 -1.10 23.92 -8.49
CA PRO A 610 -1.02 22.47 -8.47
C PRO A 610 -1.21 21.91 -7.07
N MET A 611 -2.11 20.91 -6.92
CA MET A 611 -2.40 20.30 -5.62
C MET A 611 -1.28 19.32 -5.23
N PRO A 612 -0.50 19.60 -4.17
CA PRO A 612 0.56 18.69 -3.72
C PRO A 612 -0.03 17.50 -2.98
N GLY A 613 0.76 16.43 -2.84
CA GLY A 613 0.41 15.27 -2.02
C GLY A 613 -0.54 14.27 -2.69
N THR A 614 -1.14 14.59 -3.84
CA THR A 614 -2.09 13.72 -4.55
C THR A 614 -1.38 12.71 -5.45
N SER A 615 -2.10 11.67 -5.88
CA SER A 615 -1.58 10.67 -6.81
C SER A 615 -1.76 11.05 -8.29
N ASN A 616 -2.53 12.12 -8.58
CA ASN A 616 -2.52 12.77 -9.90
C ASN A 616 -1.22 13.59 -10.05
N ILE A 617 -0.10 12.87 -10.13
CA ILE A 617 1.23 13.49 -10.18
C ILE A 617 1.45 14.29 -11.46
N THR A 618 0.79 13.91 -12.55
CA THR A 618 0.88 14.58 -13.83
C THR A 618 0.10 15.89 -13.90
N ALA A 619 -0.69 16.18 -12.88
CA ALA A 619 -1.65 17.31 -12.87
C ALA A 619 -2.58 17.30 -14.10
N THR A 620 -2.99 16.11 -14.54
CA THR A 620 -3.94 15.95 -15.62
C THR A 620 -5.28 16.55 -15.23
N HIS A 621 -5.81 17.40 -16.12
CA HIS A 621 -7.10 18.04 -15.95
C HIS A 621 -7.89 17.93 -17.24
N SER A 622 -9.01 17.18 -17.21
CA SER A 622 -9.81 16.90 -18.41
C SER A 622 -11.26 16.56 -18.06
N PRO A 623 -12.22 17.46 -18.32
CA PRO A 623 -13.63 17.22 -18.02
C PRO A 623 -14.22 15.99 -18.71
N SER A 624 -13.70 15.61 -19.89
CA SER A 624 -14.14 14.38 -20.58
C SER A 624 -13.63 13.12 -19.85
N LEU A 625 -12.42 13.18 -19.32
CA LEU A 625 -11.85 12.09 -18.54
C LEU A 625 -12.55 11.97 -17.17
N ASP A 626 -12.87 13.08 -16.53
CA ASP A 626 -13.62 13.06 -15.25
C ASP A 626 -14.98 12.38 -15.41
N ARG A 627 -15.70 12.65 -16.52
CA ARG A 627 -16.95 11.93 -16.84
C ARG A 627 -16.74 10.44 -17.02
N ALA A 628 -15.66 10.03 -17.70
CA ALA A 628 -15.36 8.62 -17.90
C ALA A 628 -14.97 7.93 -16.56
N ILE A 629 -14.24 8.62 -15.70
CA ILE A 629 -13.92 8.14 -14.34
C ILE A 629 -15.20 7.96 -13.51
N LEU A 630 -16.13 8.90 -13.59
CA LEU A 630 -17.44 8.76 -12.96
C LEU A 630 -18.22 7.57 -13.49
N ALA A 631 -18.17 7.32 -14.81
CA ALA A 631 -18.79 6.14 -15.41
C ALA A 631 -18.17 4.82 -14.89
N CYS A 632 -16.85 4.76 -14.71
CA CYS A 632 -16.21 3.59 -14.08
C CYS A 632 -16.74 3.34 -12.65
N LYS A 633 -16.97 4.41 -11.89
CA LYS A 633 -17.51 4.30 -10.52
C LYS A 633 -19.00 3.95 -10.50
N ALA A 634 -19.76 4.34 -11.53
CA ALA A 634 -21.19 4.14 -11.63
C ALA A 634 -21.58 2.78 -12.26
N ALA A 635 -20.64 2.06 -12.86
CA ALA A 635 -20.89 0.78 -13.49
C ALA A 635 -21.35 -0.26 -12.46
N THR A 636 -22.49 -0.88 -12.71
CA THR A 636 -23.10 -1.87 -11.83
C THR A 636 -22.95 -3.30 -12.36
N THR A 637 -22.76 -3.44 -13.66
CA THR A 637 -22.52 -4.71 -14.33
C THR A 637 -21.08 -4.80 -14.83
N GLU A 638 -20.61 -6.03 -15.03
CA GLU A 638 -19.27 -6.28 -15.56
C GLU A 638 -19.10 -5.68 -16.97
N GLN A 639 -20.10 -5.81 -17.83
CA GLN A 639 -20.05 -5.27 -19.19
C GLN A 639 -19.94 -3.74 -19.21
N GLU A 640 -20.73 -3.06 -18.37
CA GLU A 640 -20.63 -1.60 -18.20
C GLU A 640 -19.25 -1.19 -17.67
N ALA A 641 -18.72 -1.93 -16.72
CA ALA A 641 -17.40 -1.67 -16.14
C ALA A 641 -16.30 -1.81 -17.20
N VAL A 642 -16.31 -2.88 -18.00
CA VAL A 642 -15.36 -3.06 -19.11
C VAL A 642 -15.40 -1.88 -20.08
N ALA A 643 -16.59 -1.52 -20.56
CA ALA A 643 -16.75 -0.41 -21.52
C ALA A 643 -16.28 0.93 -20.93
N ALA A 644 -16.63 1.22 -19.68
CA ALA A 644 -16.23 2.44 -19.00
C ALA A 644 -14.71 2.52 -18.80
N HIS A 645 -14.08 1.43 -18.38
CA HIS A 645 -12.63 1.37 -18.17
C HIS A 645 -11.87 1.49 -19.50
N HIS A 646 -12.31 0.86 -20.58
CA HIS A 646 -11.71 1.06 -21.90
C HIS A 646 -11.79 2.52 -22.32
N LYS A 647 -12.96 3.15 -22.18
CA LYS A 647 -13.13 4.57 -22.51
C LYS A 647 -12.22 5.48 -21.69
N ALA A 648 -12.12 5.25 -20.39
CA ALA A 648 -11.22 6.01 -19.53
C ALA A 648 -9.76 5.86 -19.96
N GLN A 649 -9.30 4.64 -20.26
CA GLN A 649 -7.92 4.38 -20.71
C GLN A 649 -7.61 5.05 -22.05
N GLN A 650 -8.52 5.06 -23.02
CA GLN A 650 -8.37 5.79 -24.29
C GLN A 650 -8.18 7.30 -24.04
N LEU A 651 -8.99 7.86 -23.13
CA LEU A 651 -8.89 9.28 -22.79
C LEU A 651 -7.57 9.57 -22.04
N ILE A 652 -7.14 8.72 -21.12
CA ILE A 652 -5.84 8.81 -20.46
C ILE A 652 -4.71 8.84 -21.49
N ALA A 653 -4.69 7.88 -22.42
CA ALA A 653 -3.69 7.83 -23.50
C ALA A 653 -3.71 9.12 -24.35
N SER A 654 -4.89 9.67 -24.60
CA SER A 654 -5.05 10.91 -25.40
C SER A 654 -4.48 12.15 -24.71
N THR A 655 -4.29 12.14 -23.37
CA THR A 655 -3.67 13.25 -22.63
C THR A 655 -2.19 13.38 -22.95
N LEU A 656 -1.53 12.28 -23.31
CA LEU A 656 -0.07 12.17 -23.49
C LEU A 656 0.72 12.58 -22.23
N ALA A 657 0.12 12.47 -21.07
CA ALA A 657 0.77 12.84 -19.79
C ALA A 657 1.72 11.75 -19.27
N TRP A 658 1.69 10.56 -19.86
CA TRP A 658 2.54 9.44 -19.51
C TRP A 658 3.04 8.75 -20.78
N VAL A 659 4.37 8.65 -20.90
CA VAL A 659 5.01 7.86 -21.96
C VAL A 659 5.16 6.42 -21.46
N PRO A 660 4.56 5.42 -22.13
CA PRO A 660 4.70 4.03 -21.73
C PRO A 660 6.15 3.58 -21.70
N GLY A 661 6.56 2.98 -20.62
CA GLY A 661 7.87 2.33 -20.48
C GLY A 661 7.78 0.84 -20.84
N TRP A 662 8.16 -0.01 -19.91
CA TRP A 662 8.28 -1.45 -20.15
C TRP A 662 7.79 -2.28 -18.97
N THR A 663 7.57 -3.56 -19.23
CA THR A 663 7.15 -4.55 -18.24
C THR A 663 7.63 -5.94 -18.61
N THR A 664 7.49 -6.87 -17.68
CA THR A 664 7.67 -8.30 -17.93
C THR A 664 6.50 -9.09 -17.35
N SER A 665 6.20 -10.24 -17.94
CA SER A 665 5.14 -11.16 -17.46
C SER A 665 5.68 -12.27 -16.57
N TYR A 666 6.89 -12.12 -16.07
CA TYR A 666 7.56 -13.13 -15.26
C TYR A 666 8.47 -12.51 -14.21
N TRP A 667 8.90 -13.37 -13.27
CA TRP A 667 9.99 -13.11 -12.34
C TRP A 667 11.10 -14.12 -12.57
N ARG A 668 12.34 -13.67 -12.48
CA ARG A 668 13.53 -14.50 -12.53
C ARG A 668 14.24 -14.49 -11.19
N PHE A 669 14.47 -15.69 -10.65
CA PHE A 669 15.27 -15.90 -9.46
C PHE A 669 16.45 -16.80 -9.74
N ALA A 670 17.57 -16.50 -9.09
CA ALA A 670 18.57 -17.51 -8.77
C ALA A 670 18.31 -17.96 -7.34
N GLN A 671 18.19 -19.23 -7.09
CA GLN A 671 17.96 -19.77 -5.75
C GLN A 671 18.85 -20.97 -5.46
N TRP A 672 19.20 -21.15 -4.22
CA TRP A 672 19.78 -22.40 -3.77
C TRP A 672 18.71 -23.47 -3.78
N ARG A 673 19.03 -24.68 -4.26
CA ARG A 673 18.06 -25.74 -4.52
C ARG A 673 17.29 -26.29 -3.32
N TRP A 674 17.64 -25.87 -2.13
CA TRP A 674 16.87 -26.19 -0.93
C TRP A 674 15.64 -25.30 -0.72
N LEU A 675 15.51 -24.19 -1.44
CA LEU A 675 14.26 -23.43 -1.51
C LEU A 675 13.32 -24.16 -2.45
N ARG A 676 12.16 -24.52 -1.94
CA ARG A 676 11.17 -25.32 -2.67
C ARG A 676 9.88 -24.54 -2.84
N TRP A 677 9.21 -24.82 -3.94
CA TRP A 677 7.93 -24.24 -4.30
C TRP A 677 6.88 -25.34 -4.49
N PRO A 678 5.55 -25.01 -4.37
CA PRO A 678 4.50 -25.92 -4.81
C PRO A 678 4.75 -26.37 -6.24
N ASP A 679 4.65 -27.67 -6.49
CA ASP A 679 4.84 -28.29 -7.80
C ASP A 679 3.52 -28.75 -8.44
N GLU A 680 2.43 -28.72 -7.70
CA GLU A 680 1.09 -28.94 -8.21
C GLU A 680 0.59 -27.64 -8.91
N PRO A 681 0.13 -27.71 -10.18
CA PRO A 681 -0.28 -26.52 -10.94
C PRO A 681 -1.36 -25.69 -10.26
N GLU A 682 -2.31 -26.32 -9.60
CA GLU A 682 -3.43 -25.67 -8.88
C GLU A 682 -3.00 -24.93 -7.60
N CYS A 683 -1.79 -25.23 -7.09
CA CYS A 683 -1.27 -24.69 -5.83
C CYS A 683 -0.15 -23.65 -5.99
N ARG A 684 0.18 -23.24 -7.21
CA ARG A 684 1.32 -22.37 -7.53
C ARG A 684 0.87 -20.95 -7.81
N PHE A 685 0.66 -20.16 -6.78
CA PHE A 685 0.12 -18.84 -6.96
C PHE A 685 0.89 -17.77 -6.21
N CYS A 686 0.98 -16.58 -6.83
CA CYS A 686 1.29 -15.35 -6.12
C CYS A 686 0.01 -14.80 -5.49
N PRO A 687 0.08 -14.16 -4.33
CA PRO A 687 -1.06 -13.44 -3.78
C PRO A 687 -1.59 -12.39 -4.76
N PRO A 688 -2.90 -12.17 -4.84
CA PRO A 688 -3.46 -11.17 -5.73
C PRO A 688 -2.98 -9.73 -5.45
N ARG A 689 -2.52 -9.48 -4.24
CA ARG A 689 -2.08 -8.18 -3.79
C ARG A 689 -0.69 -7.81 -4.30
N TYR A 690 0.17 -8.83 -4.53
CA TYR A 690 1.54 -8.65 -4.96
C TYR A 690 1.92 -9.67 -6.02
N TYR A 691 2.80 -9.28 -6.89
CA TYR A 691 3.24 -10.08 -8.02
C TYR A 691 4.56 -10.82 -7.78
N ASP A 692 5.26 -10.54 -6.65
CA ASP A 692 6.48 -11.26 -6.29
C ASP A 692 6.11 -12.64 -5.69
N PRO A 693 6.62 -13.75 -6.24
CA PRO A 693 6.33 -15.08 -5.73
C PRO A 693 6.67 -15.28 -4.25
N LEU A 694 7.69 -14.58 -3.74
CA LEU A 694 8.09 -14.65 -2.34
C LEU A 694 7.02 -14.09 -1.39
N ASP A 695 6.16 -13.17 -1.84
CA ASP A 695 5.07 -12.61 -1.04
C ASP A 695 3.96 -13.64 -0.76
N SER A 696 3.95 -14.77 -1.49
CA SER A 696 2.95 -15.83 -1.28
C SER A 696 3.13 -16.59 0.02
N HIS A 697 4.34 -16.64 0.55
CA HIS A 697 4.72 -17.48 1.69
C HIS A 697 4.38 -18.97 1.52
N LEU A 698 4.20 -19.44 0.27
CA LEU A 698 3.90 -20.84 -0.06
C LEU A 698 5.14 -21.72 -0.18
N TYR A 699 6.32 -21.12 -0.28
CA TYR A 699 7.61 -21.81 -0.31
C TYR A 699 7.97 -22.44 1.04
N TRP A 700 8.96 -23.33 1.02
CA TRP A 700 9.55 -23.90 2.23
C TRP A 700 11.04 -24.18 2.03
N ILE A 701 11.77 -24.38 3.13
CA ILE A 701 13.17 -24.79 3.13
C ILE A 701 13.23 -26.32 3.37
N ASP A 702 13.82 -27.04 2.42
CA ASP A 702 14.16 -28.45 2.58
C ASP A 702 15.55 -28.56 3.26
N GLU A 703 15.55 -28.68 4.60
CA GLU A 703 16.78 -28.74 5.38
C GLU A 703 17.63 -29.98 5.04
N ARG A 704 17.02 -31.11 4.61
CA ARG A 704 17.76 -32.29 4.16
C ARG A 704 18.48 -32.00 2.84
N MET A 705 17.81 -31.36 1.90
CA MET A 705 18.40 -30.92 0.65
C MET A 705 19.46 -29.85 0.90
N LYS A 706 19.26 -28.95 1.85
CA LYS A 706 20.25 -27.94 2.24
C LYS A 706 21.56 -28.58 2.73
N ALA A 707 21.45 -29.51 3.66
CA ALA A 707 22.62 -30.26 4.15
C ALA A 707 23.32 -31.05 3.02
N LYS A 708 22.54 -31.66 2.09
CA LYS A 708 23.08 -32.39 0.95
C LYS A 708 23.78 -31.44 -0.05
N THR A 709 23.20 -30.30 -0.33
CA THR A 709 23.77 -29.30 -1.24
C THR A 709 25.03 -28.65 -0.68
N MET A 710 25.01 -28.33 0.62
CA MET A 710 26.19 -27.76 1.29
C MET A 710 27.38 -28.70 1.30
N ARG A 711 27.17 -30.01 1.49
CA ARG A 711 28.22 -31.02 1.32
C ARG A 711 28.72 -31.13 -0.12
N ALA A 712 27.79 -31.06 -1.07
CA ALA A 712 28.12 -31.14 -2.50
C ALA A 712 28.97 -29.95 -3.01
N ARG A 713 28.98 -28.81 -2.33
CA ARG A 713 29.85 -27.69 -2.66
C ARG A 713 31.34 -28.04 -2.71
N HIS A 714 31.74 -29.04 -1.93
CA HIS A 714 33.12 -29.49 -1.78
C HIS A 714 33.37 -30.83 -2.50
N SER A 715 32.57 -31.19 -3.49
CA SER A 715 32.71 -32.41 -4.29
C SER A 715 32.22 -32.14 -5.72
N ASP A 716 32.48 -33.04 -6.65
CA ASP A 716 32.03 -32.92 -8.05
C ASP A 716 30.56 -33.38 -8.26
N LYS A 717 29.78 -33.44 -7.22
CA LYS A 717 28.40 -33.87 -7.29
C LYS A 717 27.56 -32.92 -8.11
N VAL A 718 26.87 -33.48 -9.11
CA VAL A 718 25.91 -32.76 -9.96
C VAL A 718 24.50 -33.18 -9.57
N PHE A 719 23.58 -32.22 -9.63
CA PHE A 719 22.16 -32.44 -9.46
C PHE A 719 21.43 -32.18 -10.77
N PRO A 720 20.43 -32.95 -11.13
CA PRO A 720 19.54 -32.63 -12.26
C PRO A 720 18.73 -31.37 -11.93
N GLU A 721 18.02 -30.84 -12.91
CA GLU A 721 17.10 -29.69 -12.76
C GLU A 721 17.87 -28.40 -12.37
N THR A 722 18.58 -27.85 -13.30
CA THR A 722 19.25 -26.57 -13.17
C THR A 722 18.30 -25.38 -13.38
N ASP A 723 17.27 -25.62 -14.18
CA ASP A 723 16.27 -24.63 -14.58
C ASP A 723 14.87 -25.09 -14.16
N LEU A 724 14.12 -24.19 -13.53
CA LEU A 724 12.76 -24.43 -13.10
C LEU A 724 11.82 -23.43 -13.79
N GLU A 725 10.92 -23.96 -14.61
CA GLU A 725 9.80 -23.22 -15.15
C GLU A 725 8.59 -23.40 -14.22
N ILE A 726 8.12 -22.32 -13.64
CA ILE A 726 6.91 -22.31 -12.81
C ILE A 726 5.82 -21.56 -13.59
N PRO A 727 5.01 -22.28 -14.39
CA PRO A 727 4.01 -21.69 -15.24
C PRO A 727 2.85 -21.13 -14.40
N LEU A 728 2.09 -20.26 -15.03
CA LEU A 728 0.79 -19.87 -14.47
C LEU A 728 -0.11 -21.10 -14.36
N PRO A 729 -0.91 -21.19 -13.30
CA PRO A 729 -2.00 -22.13 -13.29
C PRO A 729 -2.96 -21.79 -14.44
N VAL A 730 -3.35 -22.81 -15.17
CA VAL A 730 -4.40 -22.64 -16.18
C VAL A 730 -5.68 -22.34 -15.40
N ALA A 731 -6.22 -21.13 -15.53
CA ALA A 731 -7.55 -20.86 -15.00
C ALA A 731 -8.53 -21.87 -15.63
N PRO A 732 -9.34 -22.57 -14.83
CA PRO A 732 -10.38 -23.39 -15.42
C PRO A 732 -11.22 -22.47 -16.35
N PRO A 733 -11.62 -22.98 -17.52
CA PRO A 733 -12.46 -22.18 -18.41
C PRO A 733 -13.65 -21.69 -17.59
N VAL A 734 -13.88 -20.38 -17.62
CA VAL A 734 -15.06 -19.80 -17.02
C VAL A 734 -16.24 -20.54 -17.64
N ALA A 735 -16.95 -21.30 -16.84
CA ALA A 735 -18.18 -21.93 -17.31
C ALA A 735 -19.11 -20.82 -17.80
N PRO A 736 -19.71 -20.99 -18.99
CA PRO A 736 -20.51 -19.96 -19.63
C PRO A 736 -21.69 -19.51 -18.76
#